data_d4e271a3b886f64867f439230ad24e92
#
_entry.id   d4e271a3b886f64867f439230ad24e92
#
_cell.length_a   1.000
_cell.length_b   1.000
_cell.length_c   1.000
_cell.angle_alpha   90.00
_cell.angle_beta   90.00
_cell.angle_gamma   90.00
#
_symmetry.space_group_name_H-M   'P 1'
#
loop_
_entity.id
_entity.type
_entity.pdbx_description
1 polymer ?
#
loop_
_entity_poly.entity_id
_entity_poly.type
_entity_poly.pdbx_seq_one_letter_code
_entity_poly.pdbx_strand_id
1 'polypeptide(L)'
;MSLIRNKLPDVWQAKWIDPEPPHDPAQRQPASILRRVFTAAQAENAFLYITCHGLYEARLNGRRVGDFVLAPGTGDYSRRLTVQCYKVSDLLREGENELTVTLGDGWYRGSVGIDGLRNYYGEDLALLCQLEADGKAVLCSDERWEASQNGPTRENDLQQGERYDARMEEIRDWHGVTVRDFDNENLAPTESVPILEQERFDGMLFTTPNGERVIDFSQNLSGYTELRVTAKAGQTMTLWHGETLDENGNFTQTNFDPGDRNKNGIPQKITYICKDGENVYKPSFTIFGFRYAKIETEIDLKDAEFTAVAVYSQMPQTGFFECGNADVNRLFLNSLWSMRSNFCDIPTDCPTRERAGWTGDAGVFAPTAVYLMDCRSVFRKWLGECRLAQKEDGQVQNIAPVNNSGSMISNMLQGSAGWGDACILVPWALYEAYGDKTILEENYDMMRRWMSYCEKRAQKTRPHNLLNPYHKYLVDEGFHFGEWCQPDVDNGAAMKKTMMLGAPEVATAYYYRSASLLAQIAEILGRPEDAKQYSDIAENAKKAYRHTCTKKGKITSERQCEYVRPIAFGLLAGEEVQAAADELNELVEKNNFHLNTGFLSTPDLCRVLADNGHTETAYRLLLQEDCPGWLYAVKKGATTIWETWDGVRTDGTVHDSLNHYSYGAVSGWLFSGVCGISLKAGKLTIKPQPGRALGHAKAEWHSPVGIIQSAWAYEGSHLNFDILVPCPAEVILPNGEKYELTEGSHHYEILL
;
A
#
# COMPACT_ATOMS: atom_id res chain seq x y z
N MET A 1 13.01 -19.64 10.40
CA MET A 1 13.91 -18.86 11.30
C MET A 1 13.29 -17.50 11.48
N SER A 2 13.14 -17.03 12.69
CA SER A 2 12.48 -15.75 12.95
C SER A 2 13.45 -14.59 12.78
N LEU A 3 13.04 -13.58 12.02
CA LEU A 3 13.63 -12.25 12.02
C LEU A 3 13.47 -11.66 13.44
N ILE A 4 14.55 -11.14 14.01
CA ILE A 4 14.54 -10.43 15.30
C ILE A 4 14.51 -8.94 14.99
N ARG A 5 13.39 -8.30 15.35
CA ARG A 5 13.21 -6.85 15.16
C ARG A 5 13.94 -6.03 16.23
N ASN A 6 14.26 -4.80 15.90
CA ASN A 6 14.86 -3.80 16.79
C ASN A 6 16.22 -4.25 17.38
N LYS A 7 17.04 -4.97 16.59
CA LYS A 7 18.33 -5.47 17.04
C LYS A 7 19.45 -5.18 16.06
N LEU A 8 20.51 -4.55 16.54
CA LEU A 8 21.80 -4.34 15.86
C LEU A 8 22.92 -4.98 16.70
N PRO A 9 24.11 -5.23 16.14
CA PRO A 9 25.28 -5.58 16.93
C PRO A 9 25.73 -4.39 17.78
N ASP A 10 26.29 -4.65 18.96
CA ASP A 10 26.80 -3.59 19.82
C ASP A 10 27.94 -2.81 19.16
N VAL A 11 28.78 -3.51 18.39
CA VAL A 11 29.90 -2.93 17.64
C VAL A 11 30.02 -3.64 16.30
N TRP A 12 30.07 -2.87 15.21
CA TRP A 12 30.40 -3.38 13.88
C TRP A 12 31.91 -3.62 13.76
N GLN A 13 32.30 -4.87 13.50
CA GLN A 13 33.65 -5.27 13.09
C GLN A 13 33.71 -5.55 11.58
N ALA A 14 32.54 -5.76 10.96
CA ALA A 14 32.39 -5.98 9.54
C ALA A 14 32.68 -4.72 8.73
N LYS A 15 33.18 -4.93 7.52
CA LYS A 15 33.41 -3.88 6.51
C LYS A 15 32.42 -4.06 5.37
N TRP A 16 32.05 -2.97 4.71
CA TRP A 16 31.37 -3.06 3.42
C TRP A 16 32.26 -3.68 2.37
N ILE A 17 31.74 -4.68 1.67
CA ILE A 17 32.46 -5.36 0.58
C ILE A 17 31.65 -5.30 -0.71
N ASP A 18 32.29 -4.85 -1.77
CA ASP A 18 31.80 -4.78 -3.13
C ASP A 18 32.23 -6.04 -3.88
N PRO A 19 31.28 -6.84 -4.40
CA PRO A 19 31.58 -8.12 -5.06
C PRO A 19 31.96 -7.97 -6.53
N GLU A 20 31.82 -6.77 -7.13
CA GLU A 20 31.84 -6.64 -8.57
C GLU A 20 33.19 -6.13 -9.09
N PRO A 21 33.67 -6.70 -10.22
CA PRO A 21 34.73 -6.04 -10.96
C PRO A 21 34.22 -4.76 -11.61
N PRO A 22 35.09 -3.82 -12.01
CA PRO A 22 34.68 -2.62 -12.73
C PRO A 22 33.78 -2.96 -13.92
N HIS A 23 32.63 -2.33 -14.03
CA HIS A 23 31.61 -2.57 -15.04
C HIS A 23 31.04 -1.27 -15.61
N ASP A 24 30.30 -1.36 -16.72
CA ASP A 24 29.55 -0.23 -17.29
C ASP A 24 28.20 -0.13 -16.59
N PRO A 25 27.92 0.96 -15.82
CA PRO A 25 26.65 1.13 -15.11
C PRO A 25 25.41 1.20 -16.00
N ALA A 26 25.59 1.48 -17.30
CA ALA A 26 24.50 1.49 -18.26
C ALA A 26 24.00 0.07 -18.59
N GLN A 27 24.85 -0.94 -18.37
CA GLN A 27 24.51 -2.33 -18.64
C GLN A 27 23.95 -3.02 -17.38
N ARG A 28 23.00 -3.95 -17.58
CA ARG A 28 22.53 -4.83 -16.51
C ARG A 28 23.59 -5.84 -16.17
N GLN A 29 23.77 -6.06 -14.88
CA GLN A 29 24.75 -7.00 -14.38
C GLN A 29 24.06 -8.30 -13.90
N PRO A 30 24.72 -9.47 -13.97
CA PRO A 30 24.28 -10.66 -13.25
C PRO A 30 24.24 -10.41 -11.74
N ALA A 31 23.40 -11.18 -11.04
CA ALA A 31 23.46 -11.21 -9.58
C ALA A 31 24.86 -11.64 -9.11
N SER A 32 25.35 -10.99 -8.05
CA SER A 32 26.65 -11.27 -7.47
C SER A 32 26.54 -12.30 -6.36
N ILE A 33 27.30 -13.37 -6.42
CA ILE A 33 27.33 -14.40 -5.37
C ILE A 33 28.62 -14.24 -4.58
N LEU A 34 28.49 -14.06 -3.26
CA LEU A 34 29.60 -13.95 -2.32
C LEU A 34 29.64 -15.22 -1.46
N ARG A 35 30.83 -15.64 -1.06
CA ARG A 35 31.01 -16.72 -0.11
C ARG A 35 32.15 -16.49 0.85
N ARG A 36 32.01 -17.11 2.03
CA ARG A 36 33.08 -17.18 3.02
C ARG A 36 32.99 -18.50 3.78
N VAL A 37 34.08 -19.25 3.77
CA VAL A 37 34.31 -20.41 4.65
C VAL A 37 34.96 -19.91 5.94
N PHE A 38 34.46 -20.36 7.08
CA PHE A 38 34.96 -19.98 8.40
C PHE A 38 34.79 -21.11 9.41
N THR A 39 35.53 -21.08 10.51
CA THR A 39 35.41 -22.04 11.59
C THR A 39 34.68 -21.42 12.79
N ALA A 40 33.72 -22.14 13.35
CA ALA A 40 33.00 -21.74 14.55
C ALA A 40 32.75 -22.94 15.48
N ALA A 41 32.53 -22.65 16.74
CA ALA A 41 31.95 -23.62 17.66
C ALA A 41 30.41 -23.58 17.56
N GLN A 42 29.76 -24.68 17.89
CA GLN A 42 28.31 -24.65 18.07
C GLN A 42 27.94 -23.66 19.18
N ALA A 43 26.93 -22.86 18.99
CA ALA A 43 26.50 -21.84 19.92
C ALA A 43 24.98 -21.82 20.08
N GLU A 44 24.50 -21.61 21.31
CA GLU A 44 23.04 -21.46 21.59
C GLU A 44 22.50 -20.11 21.14
N ASN A 45 23.36 -19.09 21.13
CA ASN A 45 23.02 -17.72 20.76
C ASN A 45 23.87 -17.23 19.61
N ALA A 46 23.59 -17.74 18.40
CA ALA A 46 24.23 -17.26 17.17
C ALA A 46 23.26 -16.36 16.41
N PHE A 47 23.73 -15.13 16.07
CA PHE A 47 22.98 -14.12 15.36
C PHE A 47 23.75 -13.64 14.12
N LEU A 48 23.08 -13.65 12.97
CA LEU A 48 23.56 -13.01 11.75
C LEU A 48 22.90 -11.64 11.60
N TYR A 49 23.70 -10.59 11.62
CA TYR A 49 23.33 -9.23 11.25
C TYR A 49 23.74 -9.01 9.80
N ILE A 50 22.81 -8.61 8.93
CA ILE A 50 23.05 -8.51 7.50
C ILE A 50 22.23 -7.40 6.84
N THR A 51 22.86 -6.67 5.93
CA THR A 51 22.22 -5.73 5.02
C THR A 51 23.03 -5.59 3.75
N CYS A 52 22.48 -4.92 2.75
CA CYS A 52 23.20 -4.67 1.49
C CYS A 52 22.72 -3.38 0.79
N HIS A 53 23.53 -2.85 -0.07
CA HIS A 53 23.11 -1.99 -1.17
C HIS A 53 22.59 -2.92 -2.28
N GLY A 54 21.27 -2.97 -2.47
CA GLY A 54 20.58 -3.93 -3.34
C GLY A 54 19.58 -4.79 -2.57
N LEU A 55 19.37 -6.01 -3.04
CA LEU A 55 18.64 -7.08 -2.35
C LEU A 55 19.59 -8.23 -2.07
N TYR A 56 19.27 -9.05 -1.04
CA TYR A 56 20.07 -10.22 -0.75
C TYR A 56 19.23 -11.47 -0.46
N GLU A 57 19.82 -12.64 -0.77
CA GLU A 57 19.43 -13.94 -0.22
C GLU A 57 20.67 -14.60 0.41
N ALA A 58 20.59 -14.97 1.68
CA ALA A 58 21.71 -15.59 2.42
C ALA A 58 21.43 -17.07 2.70
N ARG A 59 22.51 -17.90 2.65
CA ARG A 59 22.48 -19.31 3.00
C ARG A 59 23.67 -19.66 3.90
N LEU A 60 23.39 -20.28 5.03
CA LEU A 60 24.41 -20.81 5.92
C LEU A 60 24.42 -22.34 5.82
N ASN A 61 25.56 -22.92 5.42
CA ASN A 61 25.68 -24.34 5.15
C ASN A 61 24.65 -24.88 4.14
N GLY A 62 24.37 -24.11 3.10
CA GLY A 62 23.41 -24.42 2.02
C GLY A 62 21.94 -24.19 2.39
N ARG A 63 21.60 -23.94 3.66
CA ARG A 63 20.24 -23.67 4.12
C ARG A 63 19.96 -22.17 4.15
N ARG A 64 18.80 -21.74 3.59
CA ARG A 64 18.38 -20.34 3.56
C ARG A 64 18.29 -19.77 4.97
N VAL A 65 18.79 -18.54 5.14
CA VAL A 65 18.69 -17.75 6.38
C VAL A 65 17.46 -16.85 6.31
N GLY A 66 16.50 -17.12 7.18
CA GLY A 66 15.23 -16.37 7.18
C GLY A 66 14.33 -16.68 5.99
N ASP A 67 13.21 -16.01 5.95
CA ASP A 67 12.14 -16.15 4.96
C ASP A 67 11.72 -14.80 4.36
N PHE A 68 12.41 -13.72 4.76
CA PHE A 68 12.17 -12.37 4.24
C PHE A 68 12.49 -12.32 2.74
N VAL A 69 11.46 -12.11 1.91
CA VAL A 69 11.55 -11.91 0.46
C VAL A 69 11.93 -10.46 0.18
N LEU A 70 12.85 -10.21 -0.77
CA LEU A 70 13.32 -8.86 -1.14
C LEU A 70 14.00 -8.11 0.03
N ALA A 71 14.67 -8.81 0.95
CA ALA A 71 15.47 -8.17 2.00
C ALA A 71 16.63 -7.33 1.38
N PRO A 72 17.00 -6.19 1.95
CA PRO A 72 16.59 -5.60 3.23
C PRO A 72 15.26 -4.83 3.20
N GLY A 73 14.56 -4.79 2.06
CA GLY A 73 13.32 -4.07 1.86
C GLY A 73 13.51 -2.72 1.17
N THR A 74 12.40 -1.98 1.00
CA THR A 74 12.41 -0.64 0.39
C THR A 74 12.65 0.45 1.44
N GLY A 75 13.26 1.56 1.04
CA GLY A 75 13.52 2.72 1.88
C GLY A 75 14.37 3.75 1.16
N ASP A 76 14.64 4.87 1.80
CA ASP A 76 15.65 5.82 1.35
C ASP A 76 17.04 5.33 1.78
N TYR A 77 17.70 4.54 0.94
CA TYR A 77 19.01 3.93 1.20
C TYR A 77 20.11 4.96 1.55
N SER A 78 19.94 6.21 1.14
CA SER A 78 20.89 7.27 1.45
C SER A 78 20.76 7.82 2.88
N ARG A 79 19.59 7.64 3.50
CA ARG A 79 19.27 8.20 4.82
C ARG A 79 19.01 7.14 5.89
N ARG A 80 18.47 5.99 5.48
CA ARG A 80 18.13 4.89 6.37
C ARG A 80 18.20 3.58 5.64
N LEU A 81 19.13 2.72 6.05
CA LEU A 81 19.27 1.36 5.54
C LEU A 81 18.99 0.36 6.65
N THR A 82 18.01 -0.52 6.43
CA THR A 82 17.59 -1.49 7.44
C THR A 82 18.51 -2.70 7.49
N VAL A 83 18.90 -3.08 8.70
CA VAL A 83 19.68 -4.28 9.00
C VAL A 83 18.76 -5.35 9.54
N GLN A 84 18.83 -6.56 8.98
CA GLN A 84 18.13 -7.73 9.50
C GLN A 84 19.02 -8.47 10.50
N CYS A 85 18.40 -8.95 11.57
CA CYS A 85 19.02 -9.85 12.55
C CYS A 85 18.30 -11.19 12.55
N TYR A 86 19.03 -12.28 12.27
CA TYR A 86 18.48 -13.63 12.28
C TYR A 86 19.15 -14.51 13.34
N LYS A 87 18.37 -15.25 14.14
CA LYS A 87 18.92 -16.29 14.98
C LYS A 87 19.28 -17.51 14.11
N VAL A 88 20.57 -17.84 14.04
CA VAL A 88 21.11 -18.86 13.15
C VAL A 88 21.74 -20.05 13.89
N SER A 89 21.50 -20.20 15.19
CA SER A 89 22.06 -21.27 16.04
C SER A 89 21.81 -22.66 15.46
N ASP A 90 20.64 -22.94 14.88
CA ASP A 90 20.27 -24.22 14.29
C ASP A 90 20.94 -24.50 12.92
N LEU A 91 21.60 -23.50 12.35
CA LEU A 91 22.35 -23.61 11.09
C LEU A 91 23.85 -23.69 11.31
N LEU A 92 24.36 -23.14 12.43
CA LEU A 92 25.76 -23.12 12.76
C LEU A 92 26.21 -24.53 13.20
N ARG A 93 27.36 -24.97 12.72
CA ARG A 93 27.94 -26.28 13.04
C ARG A 93 29.26 -26.14 13.78
N GLU A 94 29.60 -27.14 14.57
CA GLU A 94 30.97 -27.28 15.10
C GLU A 94 31.96 -27.49 13.94
N GLY A 95 33.02 -26.70 13.91
CA GLY A 95 34.05 -26.78 12.86
C GLY A 95 33.76 -25.85 11.68
N GLU A 96 33.93 -26.37 10.46
CA GLU A 96 33.84 -25.60 9.23
C GLU A 96 32.40 -25.29 8.86
N ASN A 97 32.14 -24.02 8.51
CA ASN A 97 30.89 -23.48 8.04
C ASN A 97 31.11 -22.65 6.78
N GLU A 98 30.08 -22.53 5.96
CA GLU A 98 30.07 -21.67 4.77
C GLU A 98 28.84 -20.74 4.82
N LEU A 99 29.07 -19.43 4.69
CA LEU A 99 28.03 -18.45 4.42
C LEU A 99 28.13 -18.03 2.95
N THR A 100 27.04 -18.20 2.22
CA THR A 100 26.86 -17.67 0.86
C THR A 100 25.79 -16.62 0.83
N VAL A 101 26.01 -15.53 0.08
CA VAL A 101 25.04 -14.42 -0.08
C VAL A 101 24.96 -14.07 -1.56
N THR A 102 23.74 -14.08 -2.10
CA THR A 102 23.49 -13.60 -3.47
C THR A 102 22.90 -12.20 -3.39
N LEU A 103 23.47 -11.25 -4.15
CA LEU A 103 22.98 -9.87 -4.24
C LEU A 103 22.32 -9.61 -5.59
N GLY A 104 21.16 -8.94 -5.56
CA GLY A 104 20.42 -8.45 -6.73
C GLY A 104 20.23 -6.92 -6.69
N ASP A 105 19.80 -6.34 -7.81
CA ASP A 105 19.71 -4.90 -8.02
C ASP A 105 18.69 -4.21 -7.08
N GLY A 106 17.49 -4.75 -6.97
CA GLY A 106 16.41 -4.25 -6.11
C GLY A 106 16.04 -2.78 -6.34
N TRP A 107 15.65 -2.12 -5.26
CA TRP A 107 15.36 -0.67 -5.29
C TRP A 107 16.62 0.21 -5.37
N TYR A 108 17.78 -0.35 -5.03
CA TYR A 108 19.03 0.42 -4.99
C TYR A 108 19.54 0.76 -6.40
N ARG A 109 19.66 -0.26 -7.27
CA ARG A 109 20.24 -0.18 -8.61
C ARG A 109 19.23 -0.46 -9.73
N GLY A 110 18.20 -1.23 -9.48
CA GLY A 110 17.16 -1.60 -10.44
C GLY A 110 16.21 -0.48 -10.81
N SER A 111 15.23 -0.79 -11.66
CA SER A 111 14.22 0.17 -12.12
C SER A 111 13.20 0.47 -11.03
N VAL A 112 12.95 1.75 -10.74
CA VAL A 112 11.99 2.22 -9.73
C VAL A 112 11.07 3.31 -10.27
N GLY A 113 9.85 3.37 -9.72
CA GLY A 113 8.83 4.37 -10.07
C GLY A 113 8.33 4.26 -11.51
N ILE A 114 7.37 5.09 -11.87
CA ILE A 114 6.75 5.10 -13.20
C ILE A 114 7.74 5.50 -14.31
N ASP A 115 8.76 6.28 -13.97
CA ASP A 115 9.79 6.71 -14.91
C ASP A 115 10.86 5.61 -15.16
N GLY A 116 10.82 4.48 -14.43
CA GLY A 116 11.75 3.37 -14.55
C GLY A 116 13.20 3.78 -14.27
N LEU A 117 13.42 4.61 -13.28
CA LEU A 117 14.75 5.16 -12.93
C LEU A 117 15.67 4.06 -12.43
N ARG A 118 16.83 3.93 -13.05
CA ARG A 118 17.88 2.99 -12.62
C ARG A 118 18.98 3.71 -11.85
N ASN A 119 19.72 2.95 -11.04
CA ASN A 119 20.83 3.45 -10.24
C ASN A 119 20.43 4.62 -9.33
N TYR A 120 19.18 4.61 -8.85
CA TYR A 120 18.60 5.75 -8.13
C TYR A 120 19.37 6.08 -6.86
N TYR A 121 19.85 5.05 -6.14
CA TYR A 121 20.66 5.23 -4.92
C TYR A 121 22.15 4.96 -5.16
N GLY A 122 22.53 4.25 -6.20
CA GLY A 122 23.92 3.96 -6.54
C GLY A 122 24.10 2.90 -7.61
N GLU A 123 25.34 2.77 -8.08
CA GLU A 123 25.73 1.88 -9.18
C GLU A 123 26.36 0.57 -8.67
N ASP A 124 27.03 0.61 -7.51
CA ASP A 124 27.80 -0.51 -6.96
C ASP A 124 27.02 -1.21 -5.85
N LEU A 125 26.78 -2.51 -6.01
CA LEU A 125 26.24 -3.34 -4.94
C LEU A 125 27.28 -3.52 -3.83
N ALA A 126 26.82 -3.67 -2.58
CA ALA A 126 27.70 -3.94 -1.46
C ALA A 126 27.02 -4.77 -0.37
N LEU A 127 27.77 -5.60 0.32
CA LEU A 127 27.33 -6.41 1.44
C LEU A 127 27.99 -5.94 2.74
N LEU A 128 27.19 -5.86 3.80
CA LEU A 128 27.66 -5.75 5.18
C LEU A 128 27.04 -6.86 6.01
N CYS A 129 27.86 -7.75 6.59
CA CYS A 129 27.33 -8.78 7.47
C CYS A 129 28.30 -9.16 8.59
N GLN A 130 27.74 -9.48 9.76
CA GLN A 130 28.44 -9.93 10.96
C GLN A 130 27.69 -11.08 11.61
N LEU A 131 28.35 -12.21 11.84
CA LEU A 131 27.81 -13.33 12.58
C LEU A 131 28.47 -13.37 13.96
N GLU A 132 27.65 -13.28 14.99
CA GLU A 132 28.07 -13.39 16.39
C GLU A 132 27.61 -14.73 16.98
N ALA A 133 28.49 -15.39 17.71
CA ALA A 133 28.20 -16.59 18.46
C ALA A 133 28.57 -16.32 19.94
N ASP A 134 27.59 -16.45 20.82
CA ASP A 134 27.72 -16.20 22.27
C ASP A 134 28.44 -14.86 22.58
N GLY A 135 28.04 -13.80 21.88
CA GLY A 135 28.52 -12.42 22.02
C GLY A 135 29.90 -12.13 21.42
N LYS A 136 30.44 -13.02 20.58
CA LYS A 136 31.71 -12.80 19.87
C LYS A 136 31.48 -12.88 18.36
N ALA A 137 32.05 -11.95 17.62
CA ALA A 137 32.06 -12.01 16.16
C ALA A 137 32.94 -13.20 15.69
N VAL A 138 32.30 -14.15 15.00
CA VAL A 138 32.97 -15.33 14.43
C VAL A 138 33.13 -15.22 12.93
N LEU A 139 32.35 -14.36 12.29
CA LEU A 139 32.45 -14.04 10.87
C LEU A 139 32.10 -12.55 10.66
N CYS A 140 32.92 -11.86 9.89
CA CYS A 140 32.64 -10.49 9.39
C CYS A 140 32.85 -10.45 7.88
N SER A 141 32.09 -9.57 7.20
CA SER A 141 32.42 -9.19 5.82
C SER A 141 33.74 -8.40 5.84
N ASP A 142 34.70 -8.86 5.05
CA ASP A 142 36.05 -8.30 4.94
C ASP A 142 36.71 -8.71 3.61
N GLU A 143 37.97 -8.32 3.40
CA GLU A 143 38.75 -8.60 2.21
C GLU A 143 39.03 -10.10 1.93
N ARG A 144 38.72 -11.01 2.83
CA ARG A 144 38.93 -12.46 2.69
C ARG A 144 37.75 -13.15 2.06
N TRP A 145 36.69 -12.44 1.72
CA TRP A 145 35.56 -13.00 0.97
C TRP A 145 35.91 -13.20 -0.51
N GLU A 146 35.20 -14.09 -1.13
CA GLU A 146 35.24 -14.32 -2.58
C GLU A 146 33.89 -14.03 -3.20
N ALA A 147 33.87 -13.55 -4.43
CA ALA A 147 32.69 -13.26 -5.21
C ALA A 147 32.75 -13.87 -6.62
N SER A 148 31.59 -14.06 -7.24
CA SER A 148 31.45 -14.44 -8.63
C SER A 148 30.19 -13.86 -9.26
N GLN A 149 30.23 -13.37 -10.49
CA GLN A 149 29.11 -13.04 -11.36
C GLN A 149 28.77 -14.16 -12.33
N ASN A 150 29.43 -15.33 -12.20
CA ASN A 150 29.20 -16.49 -13.06
C ASN A 150 28.19 -17.47 -12.45
N GLY A 151 27.10 -16.92 -11.90
CA GLY A 151 25.98 -17.65 -11.32
C GLY A 151 24.77 -17.71 -12.26
N PRO A 152 23.70 -18.41 -11.85
CA PRO A 152 22.53 -18.66 -12.69
C PRO A 152 21.65 -17.42 -12.95
N THR A 153 21.55 -16.46 -12.03
CA THR A 153 20.76 -15.25 -12.21
C THR A 153 21.52 -14.25 -13.08
N ARG A 154 21.18 -14.21 -14.37
CA ARG A 154 21.90 -13.43 -15.39
C ARG A 154 21.43 -12.00 -15.53
N GLU A 155 20.17 -11.75 -15.22
CA GLU A 155 19.54 -10.43 -15.15
C GLU A 155 18.53 -10.46 -14.03
N ASN A 156 18.39 -9.34 -13.32
CA ASN A 156 17.40 -9.16 -12.26
C ASN A 156 17.01 -7.69 -12.16
N ASP A 157 15.71 -7.42 -11.99
CA ASP A 157 15.15 -6.07 -11.87
C ASP A 157 13.71 -6.15 -11.40
N LEU A 158 13.31 -5.25 -10.52
CA LEU A 158 11.95 -5.26 -9.95
C LEU A 158 10.84 -5.13 -11.00
N GLN A 159 11.02 -4.29 -12.03
CA GLN A 159 10.01 -4.01 -13.05
C GLN A 159 10.21 -4.87 -14.32
N GLN A 160 11.46 -5.10 -14.69
CA GLN A 160 11.77 -5.85 -15.91
C GLN A 160 11.62 -7.35 -15.71
N GLY A 161 12.03 -7.84 -14.54
CA GLY A 161 11.98 -9.24 -14.18
C GLY A 161 13.34 -9.90 -14.07
N GLU A 162 13.40 -11.22 -14.28
CA GLU A 162 14.58 -12.02 -14.01
C GLU A 162 14.87 -12.97 -15.18
N ARG A 163 16.17 -13.12 -15.50
CA ARG A 163 16.67 -14.13 -16.41
C ARG A 163 17.56 -15.10 -15.65
N TYR A 164 17.19 -16.38 -15.66
CA TYR A 164 17.89 -17.43 -14.94
C TYR A 164 18.37 -18.54 -15.89
N ASP A 165 19.63 -18.95 -15.76
CA ASP A 165 20.22 -20.07 -16.52
C ASP A 165 20.59 -21.21 -15.58
N ALA A 166 19.75 -22.25 -15.50
CA ALA A 166 19.94 -23.36 -14.59
C ALA A 166 21.19 -24.19 -14.88
N ARG A 167 21.80 -24.04 -16.06
CA ARG A 167 23.06 -24.69 -16.39
C ARG A 167 24.26 -24.11 -15.66
N MET A 168 24.08 -22.91 -15.07
CA MET A 168 25.10 -22.16 -14.34
C MET A 168 24.95 -22.23 -12.81
N GLU A 169 24.22 -23.20 -12.29
CA GLU A 169 24.03 -23.38 -10.82
C GLU A 169 25.35 -23.83 -10.13
N GLU A 170 26.28 -24.42 -10.82
CA GLU A 170 27.63 -24.67 -10.32
C GLU A 170 28.49 -23.42 -10.49
N ILE A 171 28.73 -22.72 -9.38
CA ILE A 171 29.44 -21.44 -9.40
C ILE A 171 30.94 -21.63 -9.62
N ARG A 172 31.48 -20.90 -10.57
CA ARG A 172 32.89 -20.91 -10.94
C ARG A 172 33.43 -19.48 -11.00
N ASP A 173 34.73 -19.36 -11.32
CA ASP A 173 35.40 -18.07 -11.55
C ASP A 173 35.32 -17.12 -10.35
N TRP A 174 35.70 -17.64 -9.18
CA TRP A 174 35.78 -16.89 -7.95
C TRP A 174 36.93 -15.88 -7.96
N HIS A 175 36.69 -14.66 -7.51
CA HIS A 175 37.67 -13.59 -7.33
C HIS A 175 37.50 -12.91 -5.98
N GLY A 176 38.50 -12.09 -5.57
CA GLY A 176 38.41 -11.33 -4.33
C GLY A 176 37.44 -10.16 -4.43
N VAL A 177 36.96 -9.68 -3.27
CA VAL A 177 36.08 -8.53 -3.13
C VAL A 177 36.87 -7.24 -2.89
N THR A 178 36.24 -6.08 -3.12
CA THR A 178 36.81 -4.76 -2.80
C THR A 178 36.17 -4.22 -1.52
N VAL A 179 36.97 -3.83 -0.52
CA VAL A 179 36.46 -3.12 0.66
C VAL A 179 36.12 -1.69 0.27
N ARG A 180 34.91 -1.25 0.65
CA ARG A 180 34.41 0.12 0.47
C ARG A 180 34.24 0.81 1.80
N ASP A 181 34.43 2.13 1.79
CA ASP A 181 34.22 2.99 2.95
C ASP A 181 32.85 3.68 2.84
N PHE A 182 31.78 2.92 3.08
CA PHE A 182 30.42 3.45 3.19
C PHE A 182 30.09 3.76 4.64
N ASP A 183 29.29 4.82 4.85
CA ASP A 183 28.87 5.25 6.16
C ASP A 183 27.92 4.24 6.82
N ASN A 184 28.11 4.01 8.12
CA ASN A 184 27.24 3.18 8.95
C ASN A 184 26.25 4.01 9.80
N GLU A 185 26.31 5.35 9.75
CA GLU A 185 25.43 6.21 10.55
C GLU A 185 23.96 6.11 10.13
N ASN A 186 23.70 5.71 8.88
CA ASN A 186 22.34 5.51 8.34
C ASN A 186 21.77 4.10 8.65
N LEU A 187 22.53 3.19 9.27
CA LEU A 187 22.07 1.85 9.59
C LEU A 187 21.02 1.87 10.72
N ALA A 188 19.90 1.21 10.49
CA ALA A 188 18.82 1.08 11.45
C ALA A 188 18.36 -0.38 11.56
N PRO A 189 17.92 -0.84 12.73
CA PRO A 189 17.37 -2.19 12.85
C PRO A 189 16.04 -2.28 12.07
N THR A 190 15.71 -3.48 11.61
CA THR A 190 14.38 -3.74 11.05
C THR A 190 13.32 -3.64 12.14
N GLU A 191 12.38 -2.72 11.99
CA GLU A 191 11.28 -2.46 12.93
C GLU A 191 9.96 -3.08 12.46
N SER A 192 9.76 -3.15 11.14
CA SER A 192 8.54 -3.67 10.51
C SER A 192 8.52 -5.19 10.43
N VAL A 193 7.38 -5.73 10.01
CA VAL A 193 7.22 -7.15 9.68
C VAL A 193 7.88 -7.45 8.33
N PRO A 194 8.38 -8.68 8.11
CA PRO A 194 8.99 -9.06 6.84
C PRO A 194 7.95 -9.18 5.70
N ILE A 195 8.43 -9.04 4.48
CA ILE A 195 7.70 -9.50 3.30
C ILE A 195 7.87 -11.03 3.23
N LEU A 196 6.78 -11.77 3.07
CA LEU A 196 6.79 -13.23 3.01
C LEU A 196 6.04 -13.75 1.78
N GLU A 197 6.37 -15.00 1.39
CA GLU A 197 5.46 -15.81 0.58
C GLU A 197 4.23 -16.16 1.41
N GLN A 198 3.06 -16.01 0.82
CA GLN A 198 1.77 -16.20 1.48
C GLN A 198 0.93 -17.26 0.73
N GLU A 199 -0.23 -16.91 0.21
CA GLU A 199 -1.11 -17.83 -0.48
C GLU A 199 -0.53 -18.30 -1.82
N ARG A 200 -0.96 -19.49 -2.25
CA ARG A 200 -0.52 -20.13 -3.48
C ARG A 200 -1.75 -20.47 -4.35
N PHE A 201 -1.66 -20.19 -5.64
CA PHE A 201 -2.74 -20.42 -6.60
C PHE A 201 -2.23 -21.25 -7.75
N ASP A 202 -2.83 -22.42 -7.93
CA ASP A 202 -2.50 -23.29 -9.04
C ASP A 202 -2.98 -22.69 -10.37
N GLY A 203 -2.11 -22.73 -11.37
CA GLY A 203 -2.36 -22.16 -12.68
C GLY A 203 -3.11 -23.11 -13.61
N MET A 204 -4.10 -22.59 -14.30
CA MET A 204 -4.84 -23.32 -15.35
C MET A 204 -4.38 -22.85 -16.73
N LEU A 205 -3.71 -23.73 -17.45
CA LEU A 205 -3.23 -23.45 -18.82
C LEU A 205 -4.39 -23.53 -19.83
N PHE A 206 -4.48 -22.53 -20.70
CA PHE A 206 -5.41 -22.50 -21.81
C PHE A 206 -4.78 -21.85 -23.05
N THR A 207 -5.47 -21.94 -24.20
CA THR A 207 -5.06 -21.29 -25.43
C THR A 207 -6.02 -20.15 -25.77
N THR A 208 -5.48 -18.95 -26.03
CA THR A 208 -6.27 -17.78 -26.41
C THR A 208 -6.76 -17.89 -27.86
N PRO A 209 -7.72 -17.04 -28.28
CA PRO A 209 -8.17 -16.98 -29.67
C PRO A 209 -7.04 -16.74 -30.68
N ASN A 210 -5.98 -16.00 -30.31
CA ASN A 210 -4.80 -15.79 -31.18
C ASN A 210 -3.79 -16.94 -31.12
N GLY A 211 -4.09 -18.04 -30.38
CA GLY A 211 -3.21 -19.19 -30.26
C GLY A 211 -2.08 -19.07 -29.22
N GLU A 212 -2.12 -18.03 -28.36
CA GLU A 212 -1.17 -17.89 -27.26
C GLU A 212 -1.48 -18.89 -26.15
N ARG A 213 -0.44 -19.47 -25.54
CA ARG A 213 -0.58 -20.27 -24.31
C ARG A 213 -0.53 -19.36 -23.11
N VAL A 214 -1.59 -19.35 -22.32
CA VAL A 214 -1.76 -18.47 -21.14
C VAL A 214 -2.19 -19.31 -19.95
N ILE A 215 -1.67 -18.96 -18.78
CA ILE A 215 -2.08 -19.49 -17.48
C ILE A 215 -3.01 -18.48 -16.81
N ASP A 216 -4.17 -18.90 -16.32
CA ASP A 216 -5.02 -18.15 -15.38
C ASP A 216 -4.80 -18.69 -13.95
N PHE A 217 -4.39 -17.83 -13.04
CA PHE A 217 -4.27 -18.14 -11.61
C PHE A 217 -5.51 -17.79 -10.79
N SER A 218 -6.56 -17.36 -11.45
CA SER A 218 -7.88 -17.02 -10.87
C SER A 218 -7.91 -15.83 -9.91
N GLN A 219 -6.77 -15.31 -9.46
CA GLN A 219 -6.64 -14.18 -8.56
C GLN A 219 -5.56 -13.20 -9.08
N ASN A 220 -5.90 -11.91 -9.21
CA ASN A 220 -4.92 -10.84 -9.41
C ASN A 220 -4.20 -10.60 -8.07
N LEU A 221 -2.87 -10.60 -8.07
CA LEU A 221 -2.04 -10.54 -6.86
C LEU A 221 -0.69 -9.86 -7.13
N SER A 222 0.02 -9.51 -6.07
CA SER A 222 1.46 -9.22 -6.11
C SER A 222 2.26 -10.46 -5.75
N GLY A 223 3.24 -10.81 -6.57
CA GLY A 223 4.06 -11.99 -6.35
C GLY A 223 4.81 -12.46 -7.59
N TYR A 224 4.95 -13.76 -7.74
CA TYR A 224 5.63 -14.37 -8.89
C TYR A 224 5.10 -15.76 -9.20
N THR A 225 5.44 -16.26 -10.39
CA THR A 225 5.15 -17.64 -10.78
C THR A 225 6.31 -18.57 -10.38
N GLU A 226 6.01 -19.60 -9.61
CA GLU A 226 6.85 -20.80 -9.45
C GLU A 226 6.53 -21.76 -10.57
N LEU A 227 7.55 -22.33 -11.21
CA LEU A 227 7.41 -23.33 -12.27
C LEU A 227 8.10 -24.63 -11.92
N ARG A 228 7.52 -25.75 -12.38
CA ARG A 228 8.11 -27.09 -12.36
C ARG A 228 7.93 -27.70 -13.74
N VAL A 229 9.02 -28.11 -14.39
CA VAL A 229 8.98 -28.68 -15.74
C VAL A 229 10.12 -29.65 -15.97
N THR A 230 9.90 -30.69 -16.75
CA THR A 230 10.96 -31.58 -17.25
C THR A 230 11.41 -31.12 -18.64
N ALA A 231 12.69 -30.86 -18.79
CA ALA A 231 13.26 -30.27 -20.01
C ALA A 231 14.64 -30.79 -20.34
N LYS A 232 15.17 -30.41 -21.52
CA LYS A 232 16.56 -30.60 -21.91
C LYS A 232 17.37 -29.34 -21.67
N ALA A 233 18.66 -29.51 -21.39
CA ALA A 233 19.57 -28.40 -21.21
C ALA A 233 19.56 -27.45 -22.42
N GLY A 234 19.41 -26.14 -22.14
CA GLY A 234 19.36 -25.07 -23.13
C GLY A 234 17.97 -24.76 -23.70
N GLN A 235 16.93 -25.58 -23.42
CA GLN A 235 15.58 -25.19 -23.75
C GLN A 235 15.17 -23.99 -22.89
N THR A 236 14.38 -23.07 -23.48
CA THR A 236 14.02 -21.82 -22.83
C THR A 236 12.51 -21.74 -22.63
N MET A 237 12.13 -21.18 -21.49
CA MET A 237 10.75 -20.81 -21.17
C MET A 237 10.72 -19.31 -20.81
N THR A 238 9.84 -18.56 -21.46
CA THR A 238 9.59 -17.16 -21.13
C THR A 238 8.15 -17.00 -20.65
N LEU A 239 7.97 -16.35 -19.48
CA LEU A 239 6.71 -16.02 -18.87
C LEU A 239 6.55 -14.49 -18.86
N TRP A 240 5.43 -14.01 -19.41
CA TRP A 240 5.03 -12.61 -19.39
C TRP A 240 3.82 -12.46 -18.47
N HIS A 241 3.90 -11.61 -17.45
CA HIS A 241 2.84 -11.49 -16.45
C HIS A 241 1.96 -10.27 -16.73
N GLY A 242 0.64 -10.45 -16.63
CA GLY A 242 -0.37 -9.41 -16.88
C GLY A 242 -1.59 -9.55 -15.99
N GLU A 243 -2.32 -8.46 -15.80
CA GLU A 243 -3.47 -8.42 -14.90
C GLU A 243 -4.75 -8.96 -15.52
N THR A 244 -4.86 -8.91 -16.86
CA THR A 244 -6.11 -9.21 -17.58
C THR A 244 -5.84 -9.71 -19.00
N LEU A 245 -6.93 -10.04 -19.70
CA LEU A 245 -6.97 -10.27 -21.14
C LEU A 245 -7.55 -9.04 -21.84
N ASP A 246 -7.30 -8.90 -23.16
CA ASP A 246 -7.91 -7.87 -23.99
C ASP A 246 -9.39 -8.18 -24.29
N GLU A 247 -10.06 -7.28 -25.04
CA GLU A 247 -11.45 -7.41 -25.46
C GLU A 247 -11.73 -8.65 -26.32
N ASN A 248 -10.70 -9.27 -26.90
CA ASN A 248 -10.78 -10.48 -27.71
C ASN A 248 -10.39 -11.75 -26.92
N GLY A 249 -10.06 -11.62 -25.65
CA GLY A 249 -9.64 -12.73 -24.78
C GLY A 249 -8.18 -13.15 -24.98
N ASN A 250 -7.32 -12.27 -25.52
CA ASN A 250 -5.88 -12.52 -25.66
C ASN A 250 -5.11 -11.85 -24.53
N PHE A 251 -3.86 -12.29 -24.34
CA PHE A 251 -3.00 -11.70 -23.32
C PHE A 251 -2.66 -10.24 -23.61
N THR A 252 -2.74 -9.37 -22.61
CA THR A 252 -2.39 -7.96 -22.75
C THR A 252 -1.63 -7.42 -21.54
N GLN A 253 -0.80 -6.40 -21.76
CA GLN A 253 -0.11 -5.58 -20.78
C GLN A 253 -0.34 -4.08 -21.05
N THR A 254 -1.30 -3.73 -21.90
CA THR A 254 -1.54 -2.33 -22.31
C THR A 254 -1.98 -1.44 -21.17
N ASN A 255 -2.63 -2.01 -20.15
CA ASN A 255 -3.16 -1.27 -19.00
C ASN A 255 -2.09 -0.74 -18.04
N PHE A 256 -0.85 -1.16 -18.16
CA PHE A 256 0.26 -0.61 -17.37
C PHE A 256 1.44 -0.12 -18.20
N ASP A 257 1.20 0.19 -19.48
CA ASP A 257 2.19 0.85 -20.32
C ASP A 257 2.43 2.28 -19.81
N PRO A 258 3.66 2.63 -19.39
CA PRO A 258 3.99 3.97 -18.92
C PRO A 258 4.15 4.97 -20.05
N GLY A 259 3.98 4.56 -21.33
CA GLY A 259 4.22 5.36 -22.51
C GLY A 259 5.67 5.86 -22.60
N ASP A 260 5.86 7.12 -22.97
CA ASP A 260 7.19 7.73 -23.11
C ASP A 260 7.92 7.99 -21.78
N ARG A 261 7.25 7.80 -20.63
CA ARG A 261 7.84 8.03 -19.29
C ARG A 261 8.91 6.98 -18.98
N ASN A 262 8.69 5.71 -19.34
CA ASN A 262 9.66 4.64 -19.18
C ASN A 262 9.92 3.94 -20.53
N LYS A 263 10.99 4.34 -21.19
CA LYS A 263 11.35 3.79 -22.53
C LYS A 263 11.67 2.29 -22.53
N ASN A 264 11.95 1.71 -21.38
CA ASN A 264 12.19 0.26 -21.25
C ASN A 264 10.89 -0.53 -21.12
N GLY A 265 9.74 0.14 -20.95
CA GLY A 265 8.48 -0.48 -20.63
C GLY A 265 8.52 -1.23 -19.29
N ILE A 266 7.47 -2.00 -19.01
CA ILE A 266 7.35 -2.81 -17.79
C ILE A 266 6.92 -4.23 -18.21
N PRO A 267 7.85 -5.04 -18.73
CA PRO A 267 7.51 -6.34 -19.32
C PRO A 267 7.08 -7.38 -18.28
N GLN A 268 7.45 -7.21 -17.00
CA GLN A 268 7.17 -8.22 -15.95
C GLN A 268 7.48 -9.64 -16.43
N LYS A 269 8.75 -9.86 -16.85
CA LYS A 269 9.14 -11.05 -17.60
C LYS A 269 10.10 -11.94 -16.83
N ILE A 270 9.83 -13.24 -16.84
CA ILE A 270 10.81 -14.28 -16.44
C ILE A 270 11.31 -14.95 -17.70
N THR A 271 12.63 -15.13 -17.83
CA THR A 271 13.24 -16.00 -18.84
C THR A 271 14.07 -17.08 -18.14
N TYR A 272 13.64 -18.32 -18.25
CA TYR A 272 14.30 -19.48 -17.65
C TYR A 272 14.93 -20.37 -18.70
N ILE A 273 16.24 -20.62 -18.57
CA ILE A 273 17.00 -21.55 -19.42
C ILE A 273 17.21 -22.84 -18.63
N CYS A 274 16.67 -23.93 -19.15
CA CYS A 274 16.61 -25.21 -18.44
C CYS A 274 17.94 -25.94 -18.42
N LYS A 275 18.17 -26.77 -17.40
CA LYS A 275 19.10 -27.87 -17.33
C LYS A 275 18.42 -29.18 -17.73
N ASP A 276 19.20 -30.28 -17.91
CA ASP A 276 18.63 -31.60 -18.18
C ASP A 276 17.79 -32.11 -16.97
N GLY A 277 16.63 -32.65 -17.28
CA GLY A 277 15.77 -33.31 -16.29
C GLY A 277 14.75 -32.35 -15.65
N GLU A 278 14.49 -32.55 -14.37
CA GLU A 278 13.56 -31.75 -13.62
C GLU A 278 14.12 -30.35 -13.32
N ASN A 279 13.33 -29.35 -13.60
CA ASN A 279 13.61 -27.94 -13.33
C ASN A 279 12.51 -27.38 -12.40
N VAL A 280 12.91 -26.81 -11.28
CA VAL A 280 12.04 -26.10 -10.34
C VAL A 280 12.62 -24.72 -10.12
N TYR A 281 11.83 -23.68 -10.37
CA TYR A 281 12.32 -22.31 -10.28
C TYR A 281 11.24 -21.34 -9.84
N LYS A 282 11.64 -20.36 -9.07
CA LYS A 282 10.93 -19.11 -8.78
C LYS A 282 11.95 -17.97 -8.70
N PRO A 283 11.61 -16.72 -9.09
CA PRO A 283 12.54 -15.60 -8.99
C PRO A 283 12.86 -15.24 -7.54
N SER A 284 14.02 -14.63 -7.31
CA SER A 284 14.50 -14.20 -6.00
C SER A 284 14.44 -12.67 -5.82
N PHE A 285 14.59 -11.89 -6.89
CA PHE A 285 14.84 -10.45 -6.84
C PHE A 285 13.81 -9.60 -7.57
N THR A 286 12.62 -10.14 -7.82
CA THR A 286 11.49 -9.42 -8.43
C THR A 286 10.16 -9.93 -7.90
N ILE A 287 9.13 -9.09 -8.01
CA ILE A 287 7.72 -9.42 -7.85
C ILE A 287 6.93 -8.71 -8.95
N PHE A 288 5.75 -9.22 -9.28
CA PHE A 288 4.88 -8.70 -10.34
C PHE A 288 3.45 -8.53 -9.84
N GLY A 289 2.70 -7.60 -10.45
CA GLY A 289 1.26 -7.55 -10.36
C GLY A 289 0.65 -8.36 -11.50
N PHE A 290 -0.12 -9.43 -11.22
CA PHE A 290 -0.65 -10.27 -12.27
C PHE A 290 -1.78 -11.21 -11.82
N ARG A 291 -2.59 -11.62 -12.77
CA ARG A 291 -3.49 -12.77 -12.72
C ARG A 291 -3.14 -13.81 -13.78
N TYR A 292 -2.61 -13.36 -14.91
CA TYR A 292 -2.30 -14.20 -16.08
C TYR A 292 -0.81 -14.23 -16.35
N ALA A 293 -0.34 -15.37 -16.88
CA ALA A 293 1.02 -15.47 -17.43
C ALA A 293 0.97 -16.09 -18.82
N LYS A 294 1.46 -15.34 -19.84
CA LYS A 294 1.67 -15.87 -21.19
C LYS A 294 2.98 -16.66 -21.22
N ILE A 295 2.96 -17.85 -21.82
CA ILE A 295 4.12 -18.73 -21.95
C ILE A 295 4.59 -18.79 -23.39
N GLU A 296 5.90 -18.56 -23.58
CA GLU A 296 6.60 -18.76 -24.84
C GLU A 296 7.68 -19.85 -24.62
N THR A 297 7.49 -21.04 -25.20
CA THR A 297 8.45 -22.16 -25.11
C THR A 297 8.16 -23.24 -26.16
N GLU A 298 9.17 -24.00 -26.50
CA GLU A 298 9.05 -25.24 -27.31
C GLU A 298 8.95 -26.52 -26.44
N ILE A 299 9.01 -26.37 -25.11
CA ILE A 299 8.89 -27.49 -24.17
C ILE A 299 7.45 -28.01 -24.19
N ASP A 300 7.27 -29.33 -24.09
CA ASP A 300 5.97 -29.95 -23.85
C ASP A 300 5.54 -29.64 -22.40
N LEU A 301 4.38 -28.99 -22.27
CA LEU A 301 3.84 -28.54 -20.99
C LEU A 301 2.86 -29.54 -20.35
N LYS A 302 2.73 -30.75 -20.90
CA LYS A 302 1.72 -31.74 -20.45
C LYS A 302 1.81 -32.04 -18.95
N ASP A 303 3.04 -32.14 -18.43
CA ASP A 303 3.31 -32.45 -17.02
C ASP A 303 3.97 -31.26 -16.29
N ALA A 304 3.83 -30.05 -16.84
CA ALA A 304 4.34 -28.83 -16.21
C ALA A 304 3.35 -28.31 -15.18
N GLU A 305 3.90 -27.82 -14.06
CA GLU A 305 3.13 -27.20 -12.98
C GLU A 305 3.52 -25.73 -12.87
N PHE A 306 2.54 -24.87 -12.70
CA PHE A 306 2.71 -23.44 -12.50
C PHE A 306 1.87 -22.98 -11.32
N THR A 307 2.49 -22.30 -10.37
CA THR A 307 1.83 -21.81 -9.17
C THR A 307 2.15 -20.32 -8.97
N ALA A 308 1.14 -19.47 -8.92
CA ALA A 308 1.33 -18.09 -8.46
C ALA A 308 1.49 -18.08 -6.95
N VAL A 309 2.55 -17.44 -6.48
CA VAL A 309 2.87 -17.26 -5.07
C VAL A 309 2.64 -15.80 -4.73
N ALA A 310 1.67 -15.52 -3.86
CA ALA A 310 1.42 -14.17 -3.36
C ALA A 310 2.55 -13.75 -2.42
N VAL A 311 3.01 -12.50 -2.58
CA VAL A 311 4.13 -11.93 -1.80
C VAL A 311 3.72 -10.57 -1.26
N TYR A 312 3.66 -10.45 0.07
CA TYR A 312 3.32 -9.20 0.77
C TYR A 312 3.78 -9.23 2.23
N SER A 313 3.71 -8.08 2.91
CA SER A 313 4.11 -7.94 4.31
C SER A 313 3.30 -8.85 5.24
N GLN A 314 3.94 -9.46 6.22
CA GLN A 314 3.31 -10.36 7.19
C GLN A 314 2.34 -9.62 8.11
N MET A 315 1.17 -9.29 7.59
CA MET A 315 0.09 -8.65 8.33
C MET A 315 -1.04 -9.68 8.55
N PRO A 316 -1.36 -10.03 9.81
CA PRO A 316 -2.53 -10.86 10.09
C PRO A 316 -3.82 -10.19 9.60
N GLN A 317 -4.70 -10.94 8.95
CA GLN A 317 -6.06 -10.48 8.69
C GLN A 317 -6.81 -10.35 10.01
N THR A 318 -7.42 -9.19 10.24
CA THR A 318 -8.17 -8.88 11.46
C THR A 318 -9.66 -8.69 11.21
N GLY A 319 -10.05 -8.32 10.00
CA GLY A 319 -11.43 -8.09 9.62
C GLY A 319 -12.03 -9.18 8.75
N PHE A 320 -13.26 -9.57 9.08
CA PHE A 320 -14.05 -10.55 8.33
C PHE A 320 -15.44 -9.96 8.13
N PHE A 321 -15.99 -10.10 6.92
CA PHE A 321 -17.30 -9.60 6.57
C PHE A 321 -18.04 -10.59 5.67
N GLU A 322 -19.32 -10.77 5.92
CA GLU A 322 -20.24 -11.50 5.06
C GLU A 322 -21.63 -10.89 5.08
N CYS A 323 -22.36 -11.00 3.98
CA CYS A 323 -23.74 -10.56 3.86
C CYS A 323 -24.52 -11.42 2.85
N GLY A 324 -25.81 -11.21 2.73
CA GLY A 324 -26.66 -11.95 1.80
C GLY A 324 -26.44 -11.66 0.32
N ASN A 325 -25.59 -10.69 -0.03
CA ASN A 325 -25.25 -10.35 -1.42
C ASN A 325 -23.85 -10.83 -1.78
N ALA A 326 -23.74 -11.78 -2.72
CA ALA A 326 -22.48 -12.40 -3.13
C ALA A 326 -21.51 -11.41 -3.77
N ASP A 327 -22.00 -10.38 -4.51
CA ASP A 327 -21.16 -9.40 -5.18
C ASP A 327 -20.54 -8.43 -4.16
N VAL A 328 -21.25 -8.07 -3.09
CA VAL A 328 -20.71 -7.28 -1.98
C VAL A 328 -19.66 -8.07 -1.20
N ASN A 329 -19.88 -9.37 -1.00
CA ASN A 329 -18.86 -10.25 -0.41
C ASN A 329 -17.61 -10.32 -1.31
N ARG A 330 -17.79 -10.35 -2.64
CA ARG A 330 -16.65 -10.29 -3.58
C ARG A 330 -15.97 -8.95 -3.54
N LEU A 331 -16.69 -7.83 -3.46
CA LEU A 331 -16.13 -6.48 -3.31
C LEU A 331 -15.23 -6.36 -2.06
N PHE A 332 -15.71 -6.90 -0.92
CA PHE A 332 -14.90 -6.96 0.30
C PHE A 332 -13.59 -7.74 0.08
N LEU A 333 -13.66 -8.92 -0.56
CA LEU A 333 -12.46 -9.71 -0.88
C LEU A 333 -11.54 -8.98 -1.86
N ASN A 334 -12.08 -8.24 -2.84
CA ASN A 334 -11.29 -7.44 -3.77
C ASN A 334 -10.51 -6.34 -3.03
N SER A 335 -11.14 -5.67 -2.05
CA SER A 335 -10.47 -4.66 -1.21
C SER A 335 -9.34 -5.28 -0.38
N LEU A 336 -9.57 -6.45 0.21
CA LEU A 336 -8.57 -7.18 0.97
C LEU A 336 -7.39 -7.61 0.09
N TRP A 337 -7.66 -8.13 -1.13
CA TRP A 337 -6.62 -8.54 -2.06
C TRP A 337 -5.83 -7.37 -2.63
N SER A 338 -6.47 -6.21 -2.88
CA SER A 338 -5.75 -5.00 -3.25
C SER A 338 -4.86 -4.49 -2.12
N MET A 339 -5.32 -4.55 -0.86
CA MET A 339 -4.46 -4.23 0.28
C MET A 339 -3.26 -5.19 0.36
N ARG A 340 -3.48 -6.51 0.30
CA ARG A 340 -2.41 -7.53 0.32
C ARG A 340 -1.38 -7.25 -0.77
N SER A 341 -1.84 -7.05 -2.01
CA SER A 341 -0.98 -6.84 -3.17
C SER A 341 -0.14 -5.57 -3.10
N ASN A 342 -0.62 -4.55 -2.42
CA ASN A 342 0.00 -3.23 -2.38
C ASN A 342 0.73 -2.92 -1.06
N PHE A 343 0.57 -3.73 -0.02
CA PHE A 343 1.30 -3.57 1.24
C PHE A 343 2.52 -4.50 1.27
N CYS A 344 3.46 -4.24 0.37
CA CYS A 344 4.72 -4.96 0.25
C CYS A 344 5.85 -4.08 0.80
N ASP A 345 6.09 -4.17 2.11
CA ASP A 345 7.01 -3.37 2.92
C ASP A 345 6.56 -1.92 3.20
N ILE A 346 5.93 -1.27 2.23
CA ILE A 346 5.25 0.02 2.33
C ILE A 346 3.90 -0.07 1.58
N PRO A 347 2.93 0.83 1.84
CA PRO A 347 1.72 0.92 1.04
C PRO A 347 2.04 1.56 -0.31
N THR A 348 2.01 0.79 -1.41
CA THR A 348 2.18 1.27 -2.78
C THR A 348 0.83 1.44 -3.45
N ASP A 349 0.76 2.27 -4.49
CA ASP A 349 -0.44 2.50 -5.30
C ASP A 349 -0.89 1.26 -6.08
N CYS A 350 0.05 0.63 -6.78
CA CYS A 350 -0.17 -0.54 -7.62
C CYS A 350 1.04 -1.48 -7.60
N PRO A 351 0.87 -2.79 -7.89
CA PRO A 351 1.97 -3.74 -7.94
C PRO A 351 2.60 -3.84 -9.35
N THR A 352 2.17 -3.03 -10.31
CA THR A 352 2.59 -3.08 -11.71
C THR A 352 3.57 -1.97 -12.08
N ARG A 353 3.07 -0.82 -12.56
CA ARG A 353 3.87 0.19 -13.26
C ARG A 353 4.61 1.18 -12.37
N GLU A 354 4.08 1.53 -11.18
CA GLU A 354 4.66 2.56 -10.30
C GLU A 354 5.33 1.96 -9.07
N ARG A 355 4.60 1.16 -8.30
CA ARG A 355 5.05 0.56 -7.03
C ARG A 355 5.61 1.61 -6.08
N ALA A 356 4.89 2.72 -5.97
CA ALA A 356 5.30 3.91 -5.25
C ALA A 356 4.43 4.16 -4.02
N GLY A 357 5.03 4.59 -2.92
CA GLY A 357 4.33 4.86 -1.65
C GLY A 357 3.55 6.18 -1.70
N TRP A 358 2.48 6.24 -2.49
CA TRP A 358 1.63 7.42 -2.64
C TRP A 358 0.92 7.77 -1.35
N THR A 359 1.11 9.01 -0.91
CA THR A 359 0.59 9.50 0.38
C THR A 359 -0.93 9.71 0.33
N GLY A 360 -1.48 10.13 -0.80
CA GLY A 360 -2.92 10.30 -0.98
C GLY A 360 -3.66 8.99 -0.79
N ASP A 361 -3.21 7.95 -1.47
CA ASP A 361 -3.75 6.59 -1.43
C ASP A 361 -3.72 6.02 -0.01
N ALA A 362 -2.57 6.09 0.63
CA ALA A 362 -2.41 5.66 2.02
C ALA A 362 -3.33 6.46 2.98
N GLY A 363 -3.47 7.77 2.76
CA GLY A 363 -4.30 8.65 3.58
C GLY A 363 -5.79 8.32 3.52
N VAL A 364 -6.33 8.05 2.31
CA VAL A 364 -7.75 7.72 2.14
C VAL A 364 -8.08 6.30 2.58
N PHE A 365 -7.13 5.38 2.52
CA PHE A 365 -7.36 3.97 2.83
C PHE A 365 -7.04 3.59 4.28
N ALA A 366 -6.20 4.33 5.00
CA ALA A 366 -5.79 3.98 6.36
C ALA A 366 -6.98 3.70 7.32
N PRO A 367 -8.10 4.46 7.31
CA PRO A 367 -9.26 4.16 8.14
C PRO A 367 -9.93 2.81 7.83
N THR A 368 -9.76 2.30 6.61
CA THR A 368 -10.26 0.98 6.19
C THR A 368 -9.24 -0.11 6.48
N ALA A 369 -7.95 0.16 6.23
CA ALA A 369 -6.87 -0.78 6.43
C ALA A 369 -6.83 -1.36 7.85
N VAL A 370 -7.09 -0.52 8.87
CA VAL A 370 -7.08 -0.93 10.28
C VAL A 370 -8.15 -1.97 10.65
N TYR A 371 -9.26 -2.02 9.88
CA TYR A 371 -10.24 -3.10 10.02
C TYR A 371 -9.77 -4.38 9.35
N LEU A 372 -9.18 -4.28 8.14
CA LEU A 372 -8.89 -5.43 7.30
C LEU A 372 -7.72 -6.28 7.82
N MET A 373 -6.63 -5.63 8.19
CA MET A 373 -5.39 -6.32 8.61
C MET A 373 -4.66 -5.53 9.72
N ASP A 374 -3.81 -6.19 10.51
CA ASP A 374 -2.90 -5.49 11.43
C ASP A 374 -1.76 -4.80 10.66
N CYS A 375 -2.03 -3.60 10.22
CA CYS A 375 -1.14 -2.80 9.37
C CYS A 375 -0.22 -1.84 10.15
N ARG A 376 -0.22 -1.86 11.49
CA ARG A 376 0.54 -0.91 12.34
C ARG A 376 2.01 -0.81 11.97
N SER A 377 2.68 -1.96 11.87
CA SER A 377 4.13 -2.00 11.64
C SER A 377 4.50 -1.45 10.26
N VAL A 378 3.70 -1.78 9.24
CA VAL A 378 3.94 -1.32 7.86
C VAL A 378 3.74 0.19 7.76
N PHE A 379 2.63 0.71 8.29
CA PHE A 379 2.40 2.16 8.30
C PHE A 379 3.43 2.91 9.15
N ARG A 380 3.84 2.38 10.32
CA ARG A 380 4.85 3.03 11.17
C ARG A 380 6.19 3.16 10.46
N LYS A 381 6.63 2.09 9.76
CA LYS A 381 7.81 2.13 8.90
C LYS A 381 7.65 3.18 7.81
N TRP A 382 6.55 3.13 7.04
CA TRP A 382 6.30 4.06 5.95
C TRP A 382 6.21 5.53 6.39
N LEU A 383 5.60 5.82 7.54
CA LEU A 383 5.62 7.15 8.14
C LEU A 383 7.05 7.61 8.48
N GLY A 384 7.95 6.67 8.82
CA GLY A 384 9.38 6.94 8.93
C GLY A 384 9.98 7.45 7.62
N GLU A 385 9.65 6.83 6.49
CA GLU A 385 10.06 7.30 5.15
C GLU A 385 9.44 8.67 4.82
N CYS A 386 8.19 8.93 5.21
CA CYS A 386 7.56 10.25 5.06
C CYS A 386 8.32 11.34 5.84
N ARG A 387 8.76 11.05 7.07
CA ARG A 387 9.57 11.98 7.88
C ARG A 387 10.92 12.27 7.22
N LEU A 388 11.58 11.25 6.68
CA LEU A 388 12.86 11.41 5.96
C LEU A 388 12.68 12.22 4.66
N ALA A 389 11.58 12.00 3.95
CA ALA A 389 11.27 12.65 2.68
C ALA A 389 10.78 14.11 2.84
N GLN A 390 10.35 14.53 4.05
CA GLN A 390 9.82 15.87 4.27
C GLN A 390 10.88 16.94 4.04
N LYS A 391 10.57 17.96 3.21
CA LYS A 391 11.49 19.08 2.91
C LYS A 391 11.66 20.01 4.10
N GLU A 392 12.73 20.81 4.07
CA GLU A 392 13.06 21.78 5.13
C GLU A 392 11.96 22.83 5.35
N ASP A 393 11.24 23.25 4.29
CA ASP A 393 10.14 24.20 4.38
C ASP A 393 8.86 23.61 4.98
N GLY A 394 8.86 22.30 5.24
CA GLY A 394 7.76 21.54 5.82
C GLY A 394 6.89 20.79 4.80
N GLN A 395 7.16 20.93 3.48
CA GLN A 395 6.42 20.23 2.44
C GLN A 395 6.55 18.70 2.60
N VAL A 396 5.43 18.01 2.75
CA VAL A 396 5.36 16.54 2.65
C VAL A 396 5.32 16.16 1.18
N GLN A 397 6.10 15.13 0.80
CA GLN A 397 6.13 14.65 -0.56
C GLN A 397 4.88 13.81 -0.86
N ASN A 398 4.46 13.76 -2.12
CA ASN A 398 3.31 12.93 -2.53
C ASN A 398 3.64 11.43 -2.57
N ILE A 399 4.94 11.09 -2.55
CA ILE A 399 5.45 9.72 -2.58
C ILE A 399 6.56 9.58 -1.52
N ALA A 400 6.54 8.50 -0.74
CA ALA A 400 7.59 8.18 0.23
C ALA A 400 7.88 6.65 0.25
N PRO A 401 9.16 6.21 0.14
CA PRO A 401 10.33 7.03 -0.16
C PRO A 401 10.23 7.70 -1.54
N VAL A 402 10.96 8.81 -1.72
CA VAL A 402 10.95 9.54 -2.99
C VAL A 402 11.67 8.72 -4.06
N ASN A 403 11.02 8.52 -5.20
CA ASN A 403 11.56 7.78 -6.33
C ASN A 403 11.21 8.45 -7.68
N ASN A 404 11.24 9.77 -7.72
CA ASN A 404 10.93 10.56 -8.91
C ASN A 404 12.19 11.16 -9.56
N SER A 405 12.07 11.63 -10.80
CA SER A 405 13.17 12.16 -11.60
C SER A 405 13.85 13.45 -11.02
N GLY A 406 13.32 14.04 -9.95
CA GLY A 406 13.80 15.29 -9.41
C GLY A 406 13.67 16.49 -10.36
N SER A 407 12.97 16.34 -11.48
CA SER A 407 12.74 17.39 -12.48
C SER A 407 11.99 18.57 -11.86
N MET A 408 12.10 19.77 -12.47
CA MET A 408 11.36 20.94 -12.03
C MET A 408 9.86 20.68 -11.96
N ILE A 409 9.30 19.98 -12.97
CA ILE A 409 7.87 19.62 -13.03
C ILE A 409 7.52 18.69 -11.87
N SER A 410 8.29 17.62 -11.65
CA SER A 410 8.10 16.69 -10.55
C SER A 410 8.09 17.38 -9.19
N ASN A 411 8.99 18.36 -9.00
CA ASN A 411 9.04 19.14 -7.77
C ASN A 411 7.86 20.12 -7.61
N MET A 412 7.34 20.69 -8.70
CA MET A 412 6.18 21.59 -8.66
C MET A 412 4.87 20.86 -8.31
N LEU A 413 4.79 19.58 -8.58
CA LEU A 413 3.62 18.75 -8.31
C LEU A 413 3.54 18.27 -6.85
N GLN A 414 4.52 18.58 -6.00
CA GLN A 414 4.57 18.10 -4.62
C GLN A 414 3.72 18.94 -3.65
N GLY A 415 3.37 18.36 -2.50
CA GLY A 415 2.62 19.05 -1.44
C GLY A 415 1.15 19.26 -1.77
N SER A 416 0.54 18.34 -2.51
CA SER A 416 -0.90 18.34 -2.82
C SER A 416 -1.73 18.15 -1.56
N ALA A 417 -2.80 18.93 -1.41
CA ALA A 417 -3.82 18.68 -0.38
C ALA A 417 -4.47 17.31 -0.60
N GLY A 418 -4.79 16.62 0.49
CA GLY A 418 -5.23 15.23 0.49
C GLY A 418 -4.08 14.23 0.47
N TRP A 419 -2.96 14.58 -0.20
CA TRP A 419 -1.73 13.77 -0.23
C TRP A 419 -0.80 14.11 0.94
N GLY A 420 -0.34 15.34 1.05
CA GLY A 420 0.53 15.76 2.15
C GLY A 420 -0.12 15.63 3.52
N ASP A 421 -1.44 15.73 3.59
CA ASP A 421 -2.24 15.57 4.82
C ASP A 421 -2.18 14.16 5.41
N ALA A 422 -1.74 13.15 4.64
CA ALA A 422 -1.53 11.79 5.13
C ALA A 422 -0.61 11.73 6.36
N CYS A 423 0.32 12.68 6.50
CA CYS A 423 1.19 12.81 7.67
C CYS A 423 0.42 13.03 8.99
N ILE A 424 -0.85 13.47 8.92
CA ILE A 424 -1.77 13.63 10.05
C ILE A 424 -2.85 12.53 10.03
N LEU A 425 -3.43 12.27 8.85
CA LEU A 425 -4.57 11.35 8.69
C LEU A 425 -4.21 9.91 9.03
N VAL A 426 -3.04 9.42 8.58
CA VAL A 426 -2.62 8.04 8.85
C VAL A 426 -2.31 7.81 10.32
N PRO A 427 -1.45 8.63 11.00
CA PRO A 427 -1.25 8.49 12.44
C PRO A 427 -2.54 8.62 13.26
N TRP A 428 -3.47 9.48 12.82
CA TRP A 428 -4.77 9.62 13.48
C TRP A 428 -5.60 8.34 13.38
N ALA A 429 -5.73 7.75 12.18
CA ALA A 429 -6.45 6.50 11.97
C ALA A 429 -5.86 5.35 12.81
N LEU A 430 -4.54 5.26 12.87
CA LEU A 430 -3.85 4.27 13.72
C LEU A 430 -4.11 4.53 15.22
N TYR A 431 -4.07 5.78 15.66
CA TYR A 431 -4.37 6.11 17.05
C TYR A 431 -5.82 5.78 17.42
N GLU A 432 -6.79 6.15 16.59
CA GLU A 432 -8.20 5.82 16.85
C GLU A 432 -8.40 4.30 16.98
N ALA A 433 -7.82 3.50 16.07
CA ALA A 433 -7.99 2.06 16.06
C ALA A 433 -7.24 1.34 17.18
N TYR A 434 -6.00 1.73 17.46
CA TYR A 434 -5.10 0.99 18.35
C TYR A 434 -4.88 1.64 19.72
N GLY A 435 -5.27 2.91 19.91
CA GLY A 435 -5.10 3.65 21.18
C GLY A 435 -3.66 4.00 21.54
N ASP A 436 -2.70 3.71 20.64
CA ASP A 436 -1.27 3.95 20.87
C ASP A 436 -0.88 5.39 20.56
N LYS A 437 -0.62 6.18 21.62
CA LYS A 437 -0.20 7.59 21.51
C LYS A 437 1.20 7.76 20.91
N THR A 438 2.05 6.74 20.97
CA THR A 438 3.43 6.85 20.49
C THR A 438 3.49 7.17 19.01
N ILE A 439 2.51 6.66 18.23
CA ILE A 439 2.42 6.98 16.79
C ILE A 439 2.17 8.48 16.53
N LEU A 440 1.44 9.16 17.43
CA LEU A 440 1.20 10.59 17.35
C LEU A 440 2.47 11.37 17.74
N GLU A 441 3.14 10.95 18.82
CA GLU A 441 4.38 11.58 19.32
C GLU A 441 5.50 11.51 18.29
N GLU A 442 5.75 10.35 17.69
CA GLU A 442 6.77 10.12 16.68
C GLU A 442 6.60 10.98 15.42
N ASN A 443 5.36 11.31 15.08
CA ASN A 443 5.04 12.05 13.86
C ASN A 443 4.69 13.53 14.11
N TYR A 444 4.68 13.98 15.37
CA TYR A 444 4.19 15.29 15.75
C TYR A 444 4.98 16.44 15.09
N ASP A 445 6.30 16.35 15.02
CA ASP A 445 7.12 17.39 14.38
C ASP A 445 6.83 17.46 12.87
N MET A 446 6.71 16.32 12.19
CA MET A 446 6.32 16.27 10.78
C MET A 446 4.95 16.94 10.55
N MET A 447 3.97 16.68 11.41
CA MET A 447 2.64 17.29 11.35
C MET A 447 2.69 18.81 11.51
N ARG A 448 3.44 19.29 12.51
CA ARG A 448 3.63 20.75 12.74
C ARG A 448 4.27 21.46 11.55
N ARG A 449 5.31 20.85 10.99
CA ARG A 449 6.02 21.39 9.82
C ARG A 449 5.12 21.42 8.59
N TRP A 450 4.29 20.39 8.38
CA TRP A 450 3.27 20.41 7.33
C TRP A 450 2.25 21.53 7.52
N MET A 451 1.73 21.71 8.72
CA MET A 451 0.79 22.82 9.01
C MET A 451 1.44 24.19 8.78
N SER A 452 2.71 24.37 9.17
CA SER A 452 3.44 25.62 8.87
C SER A 452 3.59 25.84 7.37
N TYR A 453 3.84 24.79 6.58
CA TYR A 453 3.87 24.87 5.12
C TYR A 453 2.51 25.28 4.53
N CYS A 454 1.41 24.69 4.98
CA CYS A 454 0.06 25.03 4.56
C CYS A 454 -0.31 26.48 4.93
N GLU A 455 0.04 26.93 6.13
CA GLU A 455 -0.16 28.32 6.58
C GLU A 455 0.57 29.32 5.68
N LYS A 456 1.83 29.08 5.34
CA LYS A 456 2.60 29.92 4.41
C LYS A 456 1.96 29.98 3.03
N ARG A 457 1.35 28.87 2.55
CA ARG A 457 0.58 28.86 1.30
C ARG A 457 -0.69 29.68 1.40
N ALA A 458 -1.45 29.53 2.47
CA ALA A 458 -2.67 30.30 2.70
C ALA A 458 -2.44 31.82 2.73
N GLN A 459 -1.25 32.27 3.19
CA GLN A 459 -0.87 33.69 3.20
C GLN A 459 -0.58 34.28 1.81
N LYS A 460 -0.46 33.46 0.76
CA LYS A 460 -0.20 33.87 -0.62
C LYS A 460 -1.47 33.92 -1.48
N THR A 461 -2.57 34.37 -0.89
CA THR A 461 -3.91 34.42 -1.53
C THR A 461 -3.89 35.13 -2.87
N ARG A 462 -4.55 34.56 -3.84
CA ARG A 462 -4.71 35.16 -5.20
C ARG A 462 -5.54 36.43 -5.16
N PRO A 463 -5.28 37.41 -6.07
CA PRO A 463 -5.93 38.73 -6.03
C PRO A 463 -7.46 38.71 -5.99
N HIS A 464 -8.12 37.76 -6.69
CA HIS A 464 -9.58 37.69 -6.72
C HIS A 464 -10.21 37.23 -5.38
N ASN A 465 -9.43 36.61 -4.49
CA ASN A 465 -9.88 36.15 -3.18
C ASN A 465 -9.47 37.11 -2.04
N LEU A 466 -8.77 38.21 -2.31
CA LEU A 466 -8.35 39.19 -1.30
C LEU A 466 -9.55 39.88 -0.61
N LEU A 467 -10.75 39.88 -1.23
CA LEU A 467 -11.96 40.41 -0.61
C LEU A 467 -12.56 39.47 0.45
N ASN A 468 -12.14 38.21 0.51
CA ASN A 468 -12.52 37.33 1.60
C ASN A 468 -11.89 37.83 2.90
N PRO A 469 -12.65 38.16 3.94
CA PRO A 469 -12.09 38.67 5.20
C PRO A 469 -11.18 37.66 5.90
N TYR A 470 -11.28 36.38 5.55
CA TYR A 470 -10.47 35.28 6.06
C TYR A 470 -9.43 34.79 5.03
N HIS A 471 -9.11 35.59 4.01
CA HIS A 471 -8.24 35.17 2.89
C HIS A 471 -6.89 34.56 3.33
N LYS A 472 -6.33 34.97 4.50
CA LYS A 472 -5.09 34.43 5.06
C LYS A 472 -5.20 32.97 5.52
N TYR A 473 -6.40 32.43 5.53
CA TYR A 473 -6.68 31.02 5.87
C TYR A 473 -7.29 30.27 4.69
N LEU A 474 -7.28 30.85 3.49
CA LEU A 474 -7.74 30.24 2.26
C LEU A 474 -6.54 29.74 1.46
N VAL A 475 -6.44 28.43 1.24
CA VAL A 475 -5.39 27.83 0.39
C VAL A 475 -5.91 27.79 -1.04
N ASP A 476 -5.51 28.77 -1.86
CA ASP A 476 -5.99 28.92 -3.25
C ASP A 476 -4.87 28.96 -4.30
N GLU A 477 -3.65 28.64 -3.91
CA GLU A 477 -2.52 28.53 -4.84
C GLU A 477 -1.80 27.19 -4.76
N GLY A 478 -0.95 26.97 -5.76
CA GLY A 478 -0.16 25.74 -5.91
C GLY A 478 -0.94 24.62 -6.58
N PHE A 479 -0.20 23.55 -6.86
CA PHE A 479 -0.77 22.35 -7.47
C PHE A 479 -1.49 21.48 -6.45
N HIS A 480 -2.61 20.90 -6.89
CA HIS A 480 -3.36 19.88 -6.17
C HIS A 480 -3.94 18.88 -7.18
N PHE A 481 -3.91 17.57 -6.85
CA PHE A 481 -4.55 16.53 -7.67
C PHE A 481 -6.08 16.67 -7.69
N GLY A 482 -6.67 17.26 -6.64
CA GLY A 482 -8.12 17.35 -6.51
C GLY A 482 -8.75 16.00 -6.19
N GLU A 483 -9.89 15.70 -6.79
CA GLU A 483 -10.61 14.44 -6.58
C GLU A 483 -9.94 13.22 -7.23
N TRP A 484 -8.98 13.36 -8.08
CA TRP A 484 -8.27 12.30 -8.80
C TRP A 484 -9.11 11.08 -9.21
N CYS A 485 -9.06 10.69 -10.45
CA CYS A 485 -9.86 9.59 -11.01
C CYS A 485 -11.40 9.75 -10.83
N GLN A 486 -11.86 11.00 -10.74
CA GLN A 486 -13.30 11.28 -10.73
C GLN A 486 -13.91 10.87 -12.08
N PRO A 487 -15.09 10.20 -12.11
CA PRO A 487 -15.77 9.87 -13.35
C PRO A 487 -16.00 11.11 -14.23
N ASP A 488 -15.95 10.93 -15.54
CA ASP A 488 -16.17 11.97 -16.56
C ASP A 488 -15.19 13.16 -16.49
N VAL A 489 -14.07 13.01 -15.79
CA VAL A 489 -13.01 14.03 -15.70
C VAL A 489 -11.69 13.48 -16.21
N ASP A 490 -11.15 14.11 -17.25
CA ASP A 490 -9.78 13.84 -17.68
C ASP A 490 -8.78 14.36 -16.64
N ASN A 491 -8.00 13.44 -16.04
CA ASN A 491 -7.03 13.77 -15.00
C ASN A 491 -5.99 14.80 -15.46
N GLY A 492 -5.53 14.73 -16.72
CA GLY A 492 -4.56 15.68 -17.26
C GLY A 492 -5.13 17.09 -17.39
N ALA A 493 -6.40 17.21 -17.82
CA ALA A 493 -7.10 18.49 -17.88
C ALA A 493 -7.37 19.04 -16.46
N ALA A 494 -7.75 18.18 -15.51
CA ALA A 494 -7.93 18.56 -14.10
C ALA A 494 -6.64 19.09 -13.50
N MET A 495 -5.52 18.41 -13.70
CA MET A 495 -4.19 18.85 -13.25
C MET A 495 -3.83 20.23 -13.81
N LYS A 496 -3.99 20.44 -15.13
CA LYS A 496 -3.74 21.75 -15.77
C LYS A 496 -4.62 22.83 -15.16
N LYS A 497 -5.91 22.54 -14.93
CA LYS A 497 -6.84 23.48 -14.30
C LYS A 497 -6.39 23.85 -12.90
N THR A 498 -6.02 22.89 -12.05
CA THR A 498 -5.56 23.17 -10.67
C THR A 498 -4.23 23.91 -10.63
N MET A 499 -3.30 23.64 -11.55
CA MET A 499 -2.06 24.42 -11.69
C MET A 499 -2.34 25.89 -12.00
N MET A 500 -3.33 26.17 -12.87
CA MET A 500 -3.66 27.52 -13.31
C MET A 500 -4.54 28.28 -12.32
N LEU A 501 -5.55 27.63 -11.77
CA LEU A 501 -6.61 28.24 -10.97
C LEU A 501 -6.56 27.91 -9.48
N GLY A 502 -5.71 26.97 -9.07
CA GLY A 502 -5.75 26.40 -7.72
C GLY A 502 -6.94 25.46 -7.51
N ALA A 503 -7.07 24.94 -6.31
CA ALA A 503 -8.20 24.11 -5.89
C ALA A 503 -8.67 24.54 -4.47
N PRO A 504 -9.19 25.77 -4.29
CA PRO A 504 -9.46 26.32 -2.96
C PRO A 504 -10.48 25.50 -2.16
N GLU A 505 -11.43 24.85 -2.83
CA GLU A 505 -12.42 23.97 -2.19
C GLU A 505 -11.73 22.79 -1.52
N VAL A 506 -10.95 22.02 -2.27
CA VAL A 506 -10.23 20.85 -1.75
C VAL A 506 -9.15 21.27 -0.73
N ALA A 507 -8.30 22.22 -1.12
CA ALA A 507 -7.12 22.59 -0.34
C ALA A 507 -7.47 23.24 1.01
N THR A 508 -8.50 24.10 1.05
CA THR A 508 -8.91 24.73 2.29
C THR A 508 -9.69 23.76 3.19
N ALA A 509 -10.44 22.82 2.61
CA ALA A 509 -11.11 21.77 3.38
C ALA A 509 -10.09 20.87 4.10
N TYR A 510 -9.03 20.44 3.40
CA TYR A 510 -7.95 19.64 4.00
C TYR A 510 -7.12 20.45 5.01
N TYR A 511 -6.86 21.73 4.74
CA TYR A 511 -6.19 22.61 5.71
C TYR A 511 -6.99 22.73 7.01
N TYR A 512 -8.32 22.89 6.91
CA TYR A 512 -9.21 22.83 8.06
C TYR A 512 -9.16 21.47 8.78
N ARG A 513 -9.28 20.38 8.02
CA ARG A 513 -9.30 19.01 8.58
C ARG A 513 -8.03 18.71 9.34
N SER A 514 -6.88 19.01 8.74
CA SER A 514 -5.55 18.80 9.33
C SER A 514 -5.35 19.66 10.59
N ALA A 515 -5.74 20.94 10.56
CA ALA A 515 -5.67 21.80 11.73
C ALA A 515 -6.56 21.30 12.88
N SER A 516 -7.80 20.89 12.55
CA SER A 516 -8.75 20.35 13.53
C SER A 516 -8.25 19.06 14.20
N LEU A 517 -7.67 18.15 13.42
CA LEU A 517 -7.08 16.91 13.96
C LEU A 517 -5.82 17.20 14.76
N LEU A 518 -4.94 18.08 14.29
CA LEU A 518 -3.73 18.41 15.01
C LEU A 518 -3.99 19.14 16.33
N ALA A 519 -5.08 19.93 16.42
CA ALA A 519 -5.54 20.50 17.69
C ALA A 519 -5.89 19.38 18.70
N GLN A 520 -6.64 18.37 18.28
CA GLN A 520 -6.99 17.21 19.11
C GLN A 520 -5.76 16.39 19.49
N ILE A 521 -4.86 16.16 18.53
CA ILE A 521 -3.57 15.46 18.78
C ILE A 521 -2.75 16.21 19.84
N ALA A 522 -2.67 17.55 19.73
CA ALA A 522 -1.97 18.39 20.70
C ALA A 522 -2.57 18.29 22.10
N GLU A 523 -3.91 18.24 22.24
CA GLU A 523 -4.58 18.00 23.52
C GLU A 523 -4.21 16.63 24.10
N ILE A 524 -4.28 15.56 23.29
CA ILE A 524 -3.93 14.19 23.68
C ILE A 524 -2.48 14.11 24.18
N LEU A 525 -1.59 14.87 23.55
CA LEU A 525 -0.15 14.92 23.88
C LEU A 525 0.19 15.95 24.99
N GLY A 526 -0.82 16.60 25.58
CA GLY A 526 -0.64 17.58 26.66
C GLY A 526 0.06 18.87 26.23
N ARG A 527 -0.21 19.36 25.00
CA ARG A 527 0.37 20.58 24.41
C ARG A 527 -0.69 21.67 24.23
N PRO A 528 -1.18 22.30 25.30
CA PRO A 528 -2.36 23.18 25.24
C PRO A 528 -2.18 24.43 24.38
N GLU A 529 -0.94 24.97 24.28
CA GLU A 529 -0.67 26.14 23.44
C GLU A 529 -0.80 25.80 21.95
N ASP A 530 -0.23 24.66 21.53
CA ASP A 530 -0.38 24.15 20.16
C ASP A 530 -1.83 23.80 19.85
N ALA A 531 -2.55 23.16 20.79
CA ALA A 531 -3.97 22.83 20.66
C ALA A 531 -4.82 24.09 20.38
N LYS A 532 -4.56 25.17 21.14
CA LYS A 532 -5.23 26.45 20.93
C LYS A 532 -4.89 27.05 19.58
N GLN A 533 -3.60 27.08 19.20
CA GLN A 533 -3.16 27.62 17.91
C GLN A 533 -3.85 26.92 16.74
N TYR A 534 -3.85 25.57 16.72
CA TYR A 534 -4.43 24.80 15.63
C TYR A 534 -5.95 24.87 15.63
N SER A 535 -6.59 24.99 16.79
CA SER A 535 -8.01 25.26 16.91
C SER A 535 -8.39 26.61 16.29
N ASP A 536 -7.61 27.67 16.56
CA ASP A 536 -7.82 29.00 15.99
C ASP A 536 -7.63 28.98 14.46
N ILE A 537 -6.62 28.24 13.94
CA ILE A 537 -6.43 28.04 12.50
C ILE A 537 -7.61 27.31 11.89
N ALA A 538 -8.08 26.21 12.49
CA ALA A 538 -9.20 25.44 11.99
C ALA A 538 -10.47 26.31 11.90
N GLU A 539 -10.81 27.05 12.95
CA GLU A 539 -11.99 27.92 12.97
C GLU A 539 -11.93 28.99 11.87
N ASN A 540 -10.78 29.60 11.63
CA ASN A 540 -10.62 30.61 10.58
C ASN A 540 -10.59 29.99 9.17
N ALA A 541 -9.97 28.81 8.98
CA ALA A 541 -10.03 28.07 7.73
C ALA A 541 -11.47 27.65 7.37
N LYS A 542 -12.26 27.23 8.37
CA LYS A 542 -13.69 26.96 8.21
C LYS A 542 -14.45 28.20 7.73
N LYS A 543 -14.19 29.39 8.33
CA LYS A 543 -14.80 30.65 7.90
C LYS A 543 -14.36 31.02 6.47
N ALA A 544 -13.09 30.84 6.13
CA ALA A 544 -12.56 31.09 4.79
C ALA A 544 -13.25 30.19 3.76
N TYR A 545 -13.35 28.88 4.04
CA TYR A 545 -14.05 27.92 3.20
C TYR A 545 -15.51 28.32 2.97
N ARG A 546 -16.25 28.55 4.08
CA ARG A 546 -17.68 28.92 4.02
C ARG A 546 -17.92 30.19 3.21
N HIS A 547 -17.05 31.20 3.37
CA HIS A 547 -17.17 32.44 2.61
C HIS A 547 -16.95 32.24 1.11
N THR A 548 -16.02 31.35 0.72
CA THR A 548 -15.62 31.15 -0.69
C THR A 548 -16.47 30.08 -1.37
N CYS A 549 -16.77 28.97 -0.69
CA CYS A 549 -17.37 27.77 -1.28
C CYS A 549 -18.87 27.63 -1.00
N THR A 550 -19.47 28.53 -0.18
CA THR A 550 -20.93 28.53 0.06
C THR A 550 -21.55 29.88 -0.19
N LYS A 551 -22.82 29.90 -0.51
CA LYS A 551 -23.64 31.14 -0.58
C LYS A 551 -24.65 31.12 0.57
N LYS A 552 -24.38 31.90 1.62
CA LYS A 552 -25.21 31.94 2.85
C LYS A 552 -25.36 30.56 3.48
N GLY A 553 -24.27 29.78 3.54
CA GLY A 553 -24.26 28.43 4.09
C GLY A 553 -24.73 27.32 3.14
N LYS A 554 -25.27 27.66 1.95
CA LYS A 554 -25.70 26.68 0.95
C LYS A 554 -24.59 26.42 -0.08
N ILE A 555 -24.31 25.16 -0.36
CA ILE A 555 -23.48 24.71 -1.48
C ILE A 555 -24.31 24.80 -2.76
N THR A 556 -23.69 25.19 -3.86
CA THR A 556 -24.36 25.31 -5.17
C THR A 556 -23.52 24.63 -6.25
N SER A 557 -23.29 23.32 -6.06
CA SER A 557 -22.51 22.51 -6.98
C SER A 557 -23.39 21.43 -7.63
N GLU A 558 -22.97 20.96 -8.79
CA GLU A 558 -23.52 19.75 -9.44
C GLU A 558 -22.63 18.51 -9.19
N ARG A 559 -21.61 18.61 -8.32
CA ARG A 559 -20.67 17.55 -8.03
C ARG A 559 -20.87 17.00 -6.62
N GLN A 560 -21.03 15.69 -6.49
CA GLN A 560 -21.22 14.99 -5.23
C GLN A 560 -20.07 15.26 -4.23
N CYS A 561 -18.82 15.26 -4.70
CA CYS A 561 -17.63 15.45 -3.87
C CYS A 561 -17.64 16.80 -3.10
N GLU A 562 -18.22 17.84 -3.69
CA GLU A 562 -18.30 19.17 -3.07
C GLU A 562 -19.35 19.25 -1.94
N TYR A 563 -20.21 18.21 -1.79
CA TYR A 563 -21.11 18.02 -0.65
C TYR A 563 -20.55 17.03 0.37
N VAL A 564 -19.97 15.91 -0.11
CA VAL A 564 -19.41 14.87 0.77
C VAL A 564 -18.35 15.46 1.70
N ARG A 565 -17.37 16.15 1.16
CA ARG A 565 -16.22 16.66 1.91
C ARG A 565 -16.60 17.63 3.03
N PRO A 566 -17.38 18.70 2.80
CA PRO A 566 -17.73 19.62 3.88
C PRO A 566 -18.63 19.02 4.95
N ILE A 567 -19.48 18.03 4.61
CA ILE A 567 -20.26 17.29 5.61
C ILE A 567 -19.32 16.40 6.43
N ALA A 568 -18.50 15.58 5.76
CA ALA A 568 -17.60 14.63 6.40
C ALA A 568 -16.59 15.29 7.34
N PHE A 569 -16.08 16.47 6.97
CA PHE A 569 -15.08 17.18 7.75
C PHE A 569 -15.68 18.13 8.82
N GLY A 570 -16.99 18.40 8.79
CA GLY A 570 -17.63 19.30 9.74
C GLY A 570 -17.47 20.78 9.40
N LEU A 571 -17.33 21.12 8.13
CA LEU A 571 -17.26 22.51 7.64
C LEU A 571 -18.63 23.22 7.68
N LEU A 572 -19.72 22.46 7.63
CA LEU A 572 -21.09 22.93 7.81
C LEU A 572 -21.54 22.80 9.26
N ALA A 573 -22.65 23.41 9.62
CA ALA A 573 -23.16 23.39 10.99
C ALA A 573 -24.69 23.38 11.04
N GLY A 574 -25.25 22.68 12.03
CA GLY A 574 -26.67 22.64 12.29
C GLY A 574 -27.49 22.17 11.08
N GLU A 575 -28.52 22.93 10.72
CA GLU A 575 -29.45 22.63 9.62
C GLU A 575 -28.77 22.60 8.24
N GLU A 576 -27.61 23.24 8.09
CA GLU A 576 -26.86 23.22 6.82
C GLU A 576 -26.35 21.82 6.44
N VAL A 577 -26.03 21.00 7.45
CA VAL A 577 -25.56 19.62 7.26
C VAL A 577 -26.67 18.79 6.61
N GLN A 578 -27.88 18.82 7.18
CA GLN A 578 -29.03 18.10 6.64
C GLN A 578 -29.40 18.59 5.23
N ALA A 579 -29.47 19.92 5.05
CA ALA A 579 -29.78 20.51 3.76
C ALA A 579 -28.75 20.10 2.67
N ALA A 580 -27.45 20.04 3.01
CA ALA A 580 -26.41 19.61 2.09
C ALA A 580 -26.47 18.08 1.82
N ALA A 581 -26.86 17.28 2.81
CA ALA A 581 -27.06 15.85 2.64
C ALA A 581 -28.28 15.52 1.76
N ASP A 582 -29.36 16.30 1.91
CA ASP A 582 -30.56 16.18 1.08
C ASP A 582 -30.26 16.53 -0.39
N GLU A 583 -29.52 17.62 -0.63
CA GLU A 583 -29.05 17.99 -1.98
C GLU A 583 -28.11 16.94 -2.56
N LEU A 584 -27.20 16.37 -1.75
CA LEU A 584 -26.34 15.25 -2.18
C LEU A 584 -27.17 14.04 -2.60
N ASN A 585 -28.21 13.71 -1.81
CA ASN A 585 -29.13 12.63 -2.13
C ASN A 585 -29.83 12.88 -3.48
N GLU A 586 -30.37 14.08 -3.69
CA GLU A 586 -30.99 14.47 -4.97
C GLU A 586 -30.01 14.35 -6.15
N LEU A 587 -28.75 14.75 -5.97
CA LEU A 587 -27.72 14.60 -7.00
C LEU A 587 -27.43 13.15 -7.33
N VAL A 588 -27.38 12.26 -6.32
CA VAL A 588 -27.19 10.82 -6.51
C VAL A 588 -28.39 10.22 -7.24
N GLU A 589 -29.62 10.55 -6.85
CA GLU A 589 -30.85 10.11 -7.51
C GLU A 589 -30.92 10.59 -8.96
N LYS A 590 -30.62 11.86 -9.22
CA LYS A 590 -30.56 12.46 -10.57
C LYS A 590 -29.50 11.78 -11.44
N ASN A 591 -28.42 11.29 -10.83
CA ASN A 591 -27.37 10.53 -11.53
C ASN A 591 -27.68 9.03 -11.58
N ASN A 592 -28.94 8.61 -11.45
CA ASN A 592 -29.40 7.21 -11.45
C ASN A 592 -28.62 6.32 -10.48
N PHE A 593 -28.30 6.83 -9.28
CA PHE A 593 -27.53 6.14 -8.23
C PHE A 593 -26.12 5.71 -8.69
N HIS A 594 -25.52 6.48 -9.59
CA HIS A 594 -24.08 6.38 -9.87
C HIS A 594 -23.32 7.39 -9.03
N LEU A 595 -22.16 6.98 -8.57
CA LEU A 595 -21.28 7.91 -7.90
C LEU A 595 -20.59 8.86 -8.91
N ASN A 596 -20.17 10.03 -8.41
CA ASN A 596 -19.39 11.01 -9.15
C ASN A 596 -18.31 11.58 -8.24
N THR A 597 -17.57 10.69 -7.56
CA THR A 597 -16.47 11.04 -6.66
C THR A 597 -15.19 10.36 -7.10
N GLY A 598 -14.06 10.98 -6.79
CA GLY A 598 -12.74 10.42 -6.95
C GLY A 598 -12.17 9.91 -5.62
N PHE A 599 -10.84 9.76 -5.55
CA PHE A 599 -10.16 9.16 -4.39
C PHE A 599 -10.49 9.83 -3.06
N LEU A 600 -10.56 11.18 -3.03
CA LEU A 600 -10.66 11.93 -1.78
C LEU A 600 -12.03 11.89 -1.10
N SER A 601 -13.11 11.75 -1.87
CA SER A 601 -14.48 11.80 -1.31
C SER A 601 -15.20 10.46 -1.30
N THR A 602 -14.80 9.51 -2.14
CA THR A 602 -15.42 8.17 -2.21
C THR A 602 -15.46 7.44 -0.87
N PRO A 603 -14.42 7.49 0.00
CA PRO A 603 -14.45 6.82 1.30
C PRO A 603 -15.59 7.25 2.22
N ASP A 604 -15.99 8.51 2.12
CA ASP A 604 -17.00 9.11 2.99
C ASP A 604 -18.42 9.14 2.39
N LEU A 605 -18.59 8.86 1.09
CA LEU A 605 -19.86 9.07 0.36
C LEU A 605 -21.04 8.29 1.00
N CYS A 606 -20.90 6.95 1.13
CA CYS A 606 -21.97 6.13 1.71
C CYS A 606 -22.23 6.49 3.17
N ARG A 607 -21.18 6.76 3.95
CA ARG A 607 -21.28 7.15 5.36
C ARG A 607 -22.04 8.47 5.52
N VAL A 608 -21.68 9.48 4.75
CA VAL A 608 -22.34 10.80 4.80
C VAL A 608 -23.82 10.71 4.51
N LEU A 609 -24.20 9.95 3.48
CA LEU A 609 -25.62 9.72 3.16
C LEU A 609 -26.34 8.99 4.28
N ALA A 610 -25.80 7.86 4.74
CA ALA A 610 -26.45 7.02 5.74
C ALA A 610 -26.56 7.70 7.11
N ASP A 611 -25.52 8.43 7.54
CA ASP A 611 -25.55 9.16 8.83
C ASP A 611 -26.55 10.32 8.85
N ASN A 612 -26.98 10.81 7.67
CA ASN A 612 -27.95 11.91 7.54
C ASN A 612 -29.31 11.45 6.98
N GLY A 613 -29.69 10.18 7.21
CA GLY A 613 -31.03 9.66 6.95
C GLY A 613 -31.25 9.09 5.54
N HIS A 614 -30.23 9.10 4.66
CA HIS A 614 -30.31 8.58 3.28
C HIS A 614 -29.67 7.19 3.14
N THR A 615 -29.92 6.29 4.11
CA THR A 615 -29.34 4.95 4.16
C THR A 615 -29.67 4.12 2.91
N GLU A 616 -30.93 4.22 2.41
CA GLU A 616 -31.34 3.51 1.20
C GLU A 616 -30.53 3.93 -0.03
N THR A 617 -30.26 5.22 -0.18
CA THR A 617 -29.43 5.75 -1.27
C THR A 617 -27.98 5.26 -1.17
N ALA A 618 -27.43 5.19 0.04
CA ALA A 618 -26.10 4.63 0.26
C ALA A 618 -26.02 3.16 -0.17
N TYR A 619 -27.03 2.35 0.13
CA TYR A 619 -27.10 0.97 -0.34
C TYR A 619 -27.29 0.87 -1.86
N ARG A 620 -28.10 1.73 -2.46
CA ARG A 620 -28.26 1.73 -3.93
C ARG A 620 -26.98 2.10 -4.65
N LEU A 621 -26.17 3.01 -4.09
CA LEU A 621 -24.81 3.28 -4.59
C LEU A 621 -23.89 2.07 -4.46
N LEU A 622 -23.86 1.41 -3.27
CA LEU A 622 -23.05 0.22 -3.04
C LEU A 622 -23.41 -0.91 -4.02
N LEU A 623 -24.69 -1.06 -4.34
CA LEU A 623 -25.23 -2.13 -5.17
C LEU A 623 -25.30 -1.76 -6.67
N GLN A 624 -24.77 -0.62 -7.08
CA GLN A 624 -24.76 -0.23 -8.49
C GLN A 624 -23.84 -1.14 -9.30
N GLU A 625 -24.44 -1.84 -10.30
CA GLU A 625 -23.74 -2.80 -11.17
C GLU A 625 -23.18 -2.17 -12.46
N ASP A 626 -23.68 -0.99 -12.83
CA ASP A 626 -23.20 -0.24 -13.99
C ASP A 626 -22.06 0.73 -13.62
N CYS A 627 -21.24 1.11 -14.60
CA CYS A 627 -20.15 2.07 -14.44
C CYS A 627 -20.69 3.51 -14.45
N PRO A 628 -20.24 4.37 -13.52
CA PRO A 628 -19.31 4.13 -12.41
C PRO A 628 -20.02 3.54 -11.17
N GLY A 629 -19.54 2.40 -10.69
CA GLY A 629 -20.07 1.69 -9.53
C GLY A 629 -19.12 0.60 -9.06
N TRP A 630 -19.12 0.29 -7.77
CA TRP A 630 -18.22 -0.74 -7.22
C TRP A 630 -18.48 -2.14 -7.77
N LEU A 631 -19.76 -2.49 -7.98
CA LEU A 631 -20.09 -3.83 -8.47
C LEU A 631 -19.87 -3.99 -9.97
N TYR A 632 -19.69 -2.91 -10.73
CA TYR A 632 -19.32 -2.99 -12.15
C TYR A 632 -18.04 -3.82 -12.34
N ALA A 633 -16.98 -3.51 -11.59
CA ALA A 633 -15.74 -4.28 -11.65
C ALA A 633 -15.95 -5.75 -11.24
N VAL A 634 -16.77 -6.01 -10.20
CA VAL A 634 -17.12 -7.36 -9.76
C VAL A 634 -17.84 -8.14 -10.87
N LYS A 635 -18.82 -7.52 -11.55
CA LYS A 635 -19.53 -8.12 -12.69
C LYS A 635 -18.64 -8.39 -13.90
N LYS A 636 -17.56 -7.63 -14.05
CA LYS A 636 -16.50 -7.87 -15.05
C LYS A 636 -15.48 -8.95 -14.62
N GLY A 637 -15.68 -9.60 -13.46
CA GLY A 637 -14.82 -10.67 -12.96
C GLY A 637 -13.56 -10.18 -12.25
N ALA A 638 -13.54 -8.92 -11.79
CA ALA A 638 -12.43 -8.39 -10.99
C ALA A 638 -12.23 -9.17 -9.70
N THR A 639 -10.97 -9.42 -9.36
CA THR A 639 -10.54 -10.06 -8.13
C THR A 639 -9.77 -9.12 -7.20
N THR A 640 -9.62 -7.88 -7.64
CA THR A 640 -8.99 -6.74 -6.96
C THR A 640 -9.79 -5.47 -7.27
N ILE A 641 -9.54 -4.38 -6.54
CA ILE A 641 -10.08 -3.05 -6.82
C ILE A 641 -9.28 -2.42 -7.97
N TRP A 642 -9.95 -1.70 -8.85
CA TRP A 642 -9.33 -0.98 -9.96
C TRP A 642 -8.99 0.47 -9.60
N GLU A 643 -8.00 1.05 -10.26
CA GLU A 643 -7.59 2.45 -10.10
C GLU A 643 -8.66 3.42 -10.59
N THR A 644 -9.30 3.08 -11.72
CA THR A 644 -10.38 3.86 -12.34
C THR A 644 -11.68 3.06 -12.37
N TRP A 645 -12.82 3.75 -12.39
CA TRP A 645 -14.14 3.10 -12.38
C TRP A 645 -14.39 2.25 -13.62
N ASP A 646 -13.77 2.61 -14.76
CA ASP A 646 -13.88 1.96 -16.05
C ASP A 646 -12.57 1.27 -16.48
N GLY A 647 -11.76 0.80 -15.57
CA GLY A 647 -10.48 0.13 -15.85
C GLY A 647 -10.57 -0.95 -16.93
N VAL A 648 -11.69 -1.67 -16.98
CA VAL A 648 -12.13 -2.44 -18.15
C VAL A 648 -13.42 -1.80 -18.67
N ARG A 649 -13.35 -1.16 -19.85
CA ARG A 649 -14.49 -0.46 -20.44
C ARG A 649 -15.57 -1.42 -20.92
N THR A 650 -16.71 -0.86 -21.29
CA THR A 650 -17.84 -1.64 -21.83
C THR A 650 -17.51 -2.36 -23.14
N ASP A 651 -16.62 -1.78 -23.96
CA ASP A 651 -16.10 -2.38 -25.19
C ASP A 651 -14.99 -3.42 -24.94
N GLY A 652 -14.57 -3.62 -23.69
CA GLY A 652 -13.54 -4.57 -23.29
C GLY A 652 -12.12 -4.01 -23.29
N THR A 653 -11.90 -2.78 -23.78
CA THR A 653 -10.58 -2.14 -23.71
C THR A 653 -10.17 -1.89 -22.25
N VAL A 654 -8.88 -2.01 -21.98
CA VAL A 654 -8.33 -1.90 -20.63
C VAL A 654 -7.36 -0.74 -20.51
N HIS A 655 -7.35 -0.08 -19.34
CA HIS A 655 -6.41 0.99 -19.02
C HIS A 655 -6.19 1.07 -17.52
N ASP A 656 -5.12 1.71 -17.11
CA ASP A 656 -4.70 1.90 -15.73
C ASP A 656 -4.57 0.58 -14.93
N SER A 657 -4.17 0.67 -13.67
CA SER A 657 -3.99 -0.53 -12.84
C SER A 657 -5.32 -1.19 -12.47
N LEU A 658 -5.38 -2.50 -12.59
CA LEU A 658 -6.50 -3.30 -12.11
C LEU A 658 -6.30 -3.83 -10.69
N ASN A 659 -5.27 -3.35 -9.98
CA ASN A 659 -4.98 -3.72 -8.61
C ASN A 659 -4.53 -2.49 -7.80
N HIS A 660 -5.52 -1.71 -7.34
CA HIS A 660 -5.33 -0.44 -6.63
C HIS A 660 -6.34 -0.32 -5.49
N TYR A 661 -5.93 0.04 -4.28
CA TYR A 661 -6.80 -0.10 -3.10
C TYR A 661 -7.69 1.12 -2.79
N SER A 662 -7.47 2.30 -3.37
CA SER A 662 -8.12 3.55 -2.93
C SER A 662 -9.64 3.49 -2.91
N TYR A 663 -10.30 3.02 -3.99
CA TYR A 663 -11.76 2.85 -4.01
C TYR A 663 -12.27 1.71 -3.13
N GLY A 664 -11.40 0.79 -2.72
CA GLY A 664 -11.68 -0.25 -1.74
C GLY A 664 -11.93 0.29 -0.32
N ALA A 665 -11.69 1.59 -0.10
CA ALA A 665 -11.99 2.27 1.16
C ALA A 665 -13.46 2.18 1.58
N VAL A 666 -14.40 1.93 0.65
CA VAL A 666 -15.81 1.63 0.96
C VAL A 666 -15.96 0.43 1.91
N SER A 667 -15.02 -0.51 1.91
CA SER A 667 -15.06 -1.66 2.83
C SER A 667 -14.97 -1.25 4.30
N GLY A 668 -14.42 -0.09 4.62
CA GLY A 668 -14.48 0.49 5.97
C GLY A 668 -15.91 0.81 6.41
N TRP A 669 -16.78 1.23 5.48
CA TRP A 669 -18.20 1.46 5.77
C TRP A 669 -18.97 0.16 6.03
N LEU A 670 -18.54 -0.99 5.47
CA LEU A 670 -19.14 -2.29 5.79
C LEU A 670 -18.99 -2.62 7.28
N PHE A 671 -17.87 -2.24 7.88
CA PHE A 671 -17.66 -2.38 9.35
C PHE A 671 -18.32 -1.25 10.12
N SER A 672 -18.01 0.02 9.79
CA SER A 672 -18.37 1.17 10.61
C SER A 672 -19.82 1.64 10.43
N GLY A 673 -20.44 1.38 9.28
CA GLY A 673 -21.82 1.74 8.95
C GLY A 673 -22.73 0.54 8.90
N VAL A 674 -22.55 -0.36 7.91
CA VAL A 674 -23.42 -1.53 7.71
C VAL A 674 -23.57 -2.35 8.99
N CYS A 675 -22.46 -2.73 9.63
CA CYS A 675 -22.45 -3.45 10.92
C CYS A 675 -22.22 -2.53 12.12
N GLY A 676 -21.89 -1.25 11.93
CA GLY A 676 -21.85 -0.22 12.95
C GLY A 676 -20.70 -0.30 13.95
N ILE A 677 -19.63 -1.02 13.68
CA ILE A 677 -18.48 -1.19 14.59
C ILE A 677 -17.60 0.05 14.55
N SER A 678 -17.46 0.77 15.65
CA SER A 678 -16.58 1.93 15.79
C SER A 678 -15.79 1.85 17.10
N LEU A 679 -14.48 1.71 17.02
CA LEU A 679 -13.56 1.78 18.14
C LEU A 679 -12.70 3.03 17.98
N LYS A 680 -12.78 3.96 18.94
CA LYS A 680 -12.04 5.21 18.92
C LYS A 680 -11.27 5.38 20.23
N ALA A 681 -9.95 5.16 20.16
CA ALA A 681 -9.04 5.26 21.31
C ALA A 681 -9.58 4.51 22.57
N GLY A 682 -10.06 3.28 22.36
CA GLY A 682 -10.56 2.39 23.40
C GLY A 682 -12.06 2.54 23.73
N LYS A 683 -12.77 3.54 23.19
CA LYS A 683 -14.22 3.66 23.33
C LYS A 683 -14.92 2.91 22.19
N LEU A 684 -15.66 1.83 22.54
CA LEU A 684 -16.40 1.02 21.58
C LEU A 684 -17.85 1.48 21.47
N THR A 685 -18.31 1.68 20.24
CA THR A 685 -19.72 1.96 19.92
C THR A 685 -20.17 1.02 18.80
N ILE A 686 -21.37 0.44 18.91
CA ILE A 686 -22.01 -0.38 17.89
C ILE A 686 -23.29 0.34 17.44
N LYS A 687 -23.30 0.82 16.18
CA LYS A 687 -24.42 1.56 15.59
C LYS A 687 -24.72 1.05 14.18
N PRO A 688 -25.33 -0.13 14.03
CA PRO A 688 -25.58 -0.72 12.72
C PRO A 688 -26.62 0.07 11.92
N GLN A 689 -26.44 0.11 10.62
CA GLN A 689 -27.34 0.73 9.64
C GLN A 689 -27.83 -0.34 8.65
N PRO A 690 -28.77 -1.24 9.05
CA PRO A 690 -29.22 -2.34 8.23
C PRO A 690 -29.90 -1.91 6.94
N GLY A 691 -29.63 -2.63 5.83
CA GLY A 691 -30.28 -2.44 4.53
C GLY A 691 -30.98 -3.71 4.05
N ARG A 692 -32.29 -3.61 3.76
CA ARG A 692 -33.07 -4.78 3.30
C ARG A 692 -32.48 -5.47 2.09
N ALA A 693 -31.80 -4.73 1.21
CA ALA A 693 -31.20 -5.24 -0.01
C ALA A 693 -30.07 -6.27 0.25
N LEU A 694 -29.46 -6.26 1.42
CA LEU A 694 -28.48 -7.29 1.81
C LEU A 694 -29.11 -8.49 2.52
N GLY A 695 -30.36 -8.36 3.05
CA GLY A 695 -31.03 -9.40 3.82
C GLY A 695 -30.43 -9.58 5.22
N HIS A 696 -29.13 -9.82 5.30
CA HIS A 696 -28.33 -9.91 6.53
C HIS A 696 -26.92 -9.41 6.29
N ALA A 697 -26.23 -9.02 7.35
CA ALA A 697 -24.80 -8.79 7.34
C ALA A 697 -24.17 -9.12 8.69
N LYS A 698 -22.89 -9.49 8.66
CA LYS A 698 -22.05 -9.75 9.83
C LYS A 698 -20.65 -9.24 9.57
N ALA A 699 -20.12 -8.49 10.53
CA ALA A 699 -18.70 -8.16 10.61
C ALA A 699 -18.10 -8.71 11.90
N GLU A 700 -16.88 -9.22 11.79
CA GLU A 700 -16.03 -9.61 12.92
C GLU A 700 -14.71 -8.88 12.79
N TRP A 701 -14.26 -8.25 13.87
CA TRP A 701 -12.99 -7.56 13.92
C TRP A 701 -12.16 -8.00 15.12
N HIS A 702 -10.99 -8.57 14.87
CA HIS A 702 -9.99 -8.90 15.88
C HIS A 702 -9.23 -7.62 16.26
N SER A 703 -9.87 -6.82 17.08
CA SER A 703 -9.39 -5.50 17.49
C SER A 703 -8.33 -5.59 18.60
N PRO A 704 -7.61 -4.48 18.91
CA PRO A 704 -6.67 -4.44 20.01
C PRO A 704 -7.28 -4.72 21.41
N VAL A 705 -8.59 -4.53 21.56
CA VAL A 705 -9.31 -4.78 22.83
C VAL A 705 -9.95 -6.17 22.87
N GLY A 706 -9.86 -6.96 21.80
CA GLY A 706 -10.45 -8.30 21.68
C GLY A 706 -11.34 -8.42 20.45
N ILE A 707 -12.04 -9.56 20.34
CA ILE A 707 -12.92 -9.83 19.19
C ILE A 707 -14.24 -9.07 19.37
N ILE A 708 -14.60 -8.26 18.35
CA ILE A 708 -15.86 -7.54 18.26
C ILE A 708 -16.65 -8.17 17.12
N GLN A 709 -17.91 -8.53 17.35
CA GLN A 709 -18.84 -8.96 16.30
C GLN A 709 -20.08 -8.08 16.33
N SER A 710 -20.60 -7.77 15.15
CA SER A 710 -21.91 -7.16 14.98
C SER A 710 -22.58 -7.78 13.76
N ALA A 711 -23.72 -8.42 13.99
CA ALA A 711 -24.51 -9.06 12.96
C ALA A 711 -25.97 -8.58 13.05
N TRP A 712 -26.63 -8.55 11.90
CA TRP A 712 -28.07 -8.32 11.84
C TRP A 712 -28.70 -9.12 10.70
N ALA A 713 -30.00 -9.46 10.87
CA ALA A 713 -30.75 -10.20 9.86
C ALA A 713 -32.23 -9.77 9.86
N TYR A 714 -32.82 -9.66 8.64
CA TYR A 714 -34.25 -9.48 8.46
C TYR A 714 -34.93 -10.85 8.42
N GLU A 715 -35.86 -11.12 9.35
CA GLU A 715 -36.64 -12.35 9.45
C GLU A 715 -38.15 -12.02 9.52
N GLY A 716 -38.83 -12.02 8.37
CA GLY A 716 -40.24 -11.63 8.28
C GLY A 716 -40.45 -10.18 8.68
N SER A 717 -41.18 -9.98 9.80
CA SER A 717 -41.45 -8.64 10.42
C SER A 717 -40.43 -8.26 11.49
N HIS A 718 -39.37 -9.05 11.69
CA HIS A 718 -38.38 -8.82 12.72
C HIS A 718 -37.04 -8.46 12.11
N LEU A 719 -36.28 -7.60 12.81
CA LEU A 719 -34.87 -7.29 12.55
C LEU A 719 -34.09 -7.68 13.80
N ASN A 720 -33.31 -8.75 13.68
CA ASN A 720 -32.54 -9.33 14.76
C ASN A 720 -31.10 -8.80 14.75
N PHE A 721 -30.51 -8.65 15.93
CA PHE A 721 -29.10 -8.25 16.11
C PHE A 721 -28.39 -9.18 17.08
N ASP A 722 -27.24 -9.71 16.67
CA ASP A 722 -26.32 -10.47 17.50
C ASP A 722 -24.99 -9.69 17.63
N ILE A 723 -24.64 -9.30 18.85
CA ILE A 723 -23.51 -8.44 19.13
C ILE A 723 -22.61 -9.11 20.17
N LEU A 724 -21.30 -9.23 19.88
CA LEU A 724 -20.26 -9.66 20.82
C LEU A 724 -19.31 -8.50 21.05
N VAL A 725 -19.10 -8.13 22.32
CA VAL A 725 -18.16 -7.07 22.70
C VAL A 725 -17.18 -7.59 23.76
N PRO A 726 -15.86 -7.28 23.61
CA PRO A 726 -14.82 -7.73 24.55
C PRO A 726 -14.62 -6.78 25.73
N CYS A 727 -15.33 -5.65 25.75
CA CYS A 727 -15.23 -4.61 26.78
C CYS A 727 -16.54 -3.81 26.83
N PRO A 728 -16.75 -2.94 27.82
CA PRO A 728 -17.93 -2.06 27.85
C PRO A 728 -18.10 -1.28 26.56
N ALA A 729 -19.33 -1.24 26.06
CA ALA A 729 -19.67 -0.61 24.78
C ALA A 729 -21.06 0.06 24.81
N GLU A 730 -21.23 1.12 24.02
CA GLU A 730 -22.54 1.71 23.73
C GLU A 730 -23.14 1.08 22.47
N VAL A 731 -24.37 0.61 22.52
CA VAL A 731 -25.14 0.18 21.35
C VAL A 731 -26.25 1.16 21.06
N ILE A 732 -26.40 1.54 19.80
CA ILE A 732 -27.46 2.42 19.31
C ILE A 732 -28.18 1.67 18.17
N LEU A 733 -29.38 1.20 18.45
CA LEU A 733 -30.19 0.48 17.47
C LEU A 733 -30.87 1.45 16.46
N PRO A 734 -31.27 0.96 15.26
CA PRO A 734 -31.90 1.80 14.23
C PRO A 734 -33.19 2.51 14.64
N ASN A 735 -33.91 1.97 15.62
CA ASN A 735 -35.11 2.59 16.20
C ASN A 735 -34.77 3.72 17.20
N GLY A 736 -33.49 4.02 17.46
CA GLY A 736 -32.99 5.03 18.36
C GLY A 736 -32.78 4.58 19.80
N GLU A 737 -33.11 3.33 20.14
CA GLU A 737 -32.82 2.77 21.48
C GLU A 737 -31.34 2.69 21.74
N LYS A 738 -30.93 2.98 22.97
CA LYS A 738 -29.54 2.97 23.42
C LYS A 738 -29.35 2.04 24.60
N TYR A 739 -28.27 1.28 24.57
CA TYR A 739 -27.89 0.33 25.62
C TYR A 739 -26.41 0.44 25.94
N GLU A 740 -26.10 0.40 27.25
CA GLU A 740 -24.73 0.22 27.73
C GLU A 740 -24.48 -1.28 27.92
N LEU A 741 -23.51 -1.83 27.23
CA LEU A 741 -23.17 -3.24 27.28
C LEU A 741 -21.99 -3.49 28.23
N THR A 742 -22.05 -4.60 28.94
CA THR A 742 -20.88 -5.23 29.51
C THR A 742 -20.27 -6.23 28.53
N GLU A 743 -19.03 -6.67 28.80
CA GLU A 743 -18.39 -7.75 28.04
C GLU A 743 -19.31 -8.97 27.88
N GLY A 744 -19.39 -9.51 26.66
CA GLY A 744 -20.16 -10.70 26.35
C GLY A 744 -21.01 -10.58 25.09
N SER A 745 -21.92 -11.56 24.92
CA SER A 745 -22.86 -11.64 23.79
C SER A 745 -24.21 -11.05 24.18
N HIS A 746 -24.79 -10.27 23.28
CA HIS A 746 -26.06 -9.59 23.45
C HIS A 746 -26.93 -9.79 22.22
N HIS A 747 -28.23 -9.98 22.44
CA HIS A 747 -29.22 -10.16 21.38
C HIS A 747 -30.32 -9.11 21.50
N TYR A 748 -30.72 -8.52 20.38
CA TYR A 748 -31.82 -7.56 20.29
C TYR A 748 -32.73 -7.90 19.12
N GLU A 749 -33.99 -7.54 19.27
CA GLU A 749 -35.02 -7.73 18.24
C GLU A 749 -35.82 -6.43 18.10
N ILE A 750 -36.05 -6.00 16.86
CA ILE A 750 -36.91 -4.86 16.53
C ILE A 750 -38.07 -5.38 15.67
N LEU A 751 -39.30 -5.09 16.05
CA LEU A 751 -40.49 -5.31 15.20
C LEU A 751 -40.56 -4.16 14.18
N LEU A 752 -40.68 -4.50 12.89
CA LEU A 752 -40.64 -3.57 11.75
C LEU A 752 -42.03 -3.09 11.36
#